data_eeab062a8faf85e3e673984b77a9a154
#
_entry.id   eeab062a8faf85e3e673984b77a9a154
#
_cell.length_a   1.000
_cell.length_b   1.000
_cell.length_c   1.000
_cell.angle_alpha   90.00
_cell.angle_beta   90.00
_cell.angle_gamma   90.00
#
_symmetry.space_group_name_H-M   'P 1'
#
loop_
_entity.id
_entity.type
_entity.pdbx_description
1 polymer ?
#
loop_
_entity_poly.entity_id
_entity_poly.type
_entity_poly.pdbx_seq_one_letter_code
_entity_poly.pdbx_strand_id
1 'polypeptide(L)'
;MSAAAAAPPGLPTLPAAAQAKFDPYLLGALLNQFAHYNDRADGGGAPLVSVGFTIELPAGAAPATAPVADAAATVAQWFAAHPGSRVTDAHLRPLAHGARTAYVTADVTPALLLLLGSAPWVTEVQLCADPLPRRPLAPRAATPPSAPAAPLRTANPKILATIDHGCAFAHHLLQNAGGTRVWALWDQDPRPDFDPAQGTTPIGYGYGRQVGRDALNACIAPQPPVPGWNEDRCYARARYGAVQSRMTHGTWVTGLLASALQTPSLTPSGHAEPYAAAADADLIFVQLPRAIPLAPGLGSIDRAVLDGLRYIADCAPDDAEIAVVIDYGTDMGPHDGSSWFERALDALTEDLRARRHVQLNVFYAAGNAHDARRHAVIWGEPAPSATAPIQPTATGQPAATLPWWLPMGNAAPVAMELWFAESAPPCRLSLQPPGGGAPLEIDLSQDWLGAPPRLLPAQCVVVSQRRRGAVAGTWQRQVLIEVAPTQGPDAAGSAPAAPAGVWRITLMPQAGQRVQPVHAYTCWGGQNPGVPQRAQATRFIAPPDGVPQTGPVEVTGSGSILGSGCGSSNLVWMAGGYERWGKHLRSRYSSGGGVRGGKRAAPLGVPPHLGADWLAPTEQSSALPGLLMLGTRSASRSRGRGTSFAAPQAARQWLAGTLTTQPPPAQPQPGPYSVQRLRDEYDEPRIV
;
A
#
# COMPACT_ATOMS: atom_id res chain seq x y z
N MET A 1 -40.51 17.14 4.18
CA MET A 1 -40.56 15.93 3.31
C MET A 1 -39.31 15.94 2.48
N SER A 2 -38.29 15.21 2.92
CA SER A 2 -37.01 15.05 2.20
C SER A 2 -37.26 14.14 1.02
N ALA A 3 -37.08 14.67 -0.19
CA ALA A 3 -37.06 13.84 -1.37
C ALA A 3 -35.83 12.95 -1.27
N ALA A 4 -36.03 11.65 -1.09
CA ALA A 4 -34.99 10.65 -1.31
C ALA A 4 -34.47 10.88 -2.72
N ALA A 5 -33.17 11.16 -2.85
CA ALA A 5 -32.52 11.29 -4.14
C ALA A 5 -32.79 10.00 -4.93
N ALA A 6 -33.46 10.13 -6.07
CA ALA A 6 -33.73 9.00 -6.95
C ALA A 6 -32.39 8.35 -7.31
N ALA A 7 -32.30 7.04 -7.12
CA ALA A 7 -31.12 6.28 -7.53
C ALA A 7 -30.83 6.56 -9.01
N PRO A 8 -29.58 6.83 -9.38
CA PRO A 8 -29.22 7.06 -10.77
C PRO A 8 -29.59 5.84 -11.62
N PRO A 9 -30.11 6.06 -12.85
CA PRO A 9 -30.50 4.96 -13.72
C PRO A 9 -29.28 4.12 -14.07
N GLY A 10 -29.32 2.82 -13.73
CA GLY A 10 -28.31 1.84 -14.17
C GLY A 10 -27.62 1.02 -13.07
N LEU A 11 -27.76 1.36 -11.79
CA LEU A 11 -27.32 0.45 -10.74
C LEU A 11 -28.35 -0.68 -10.57
N PRO A 12 -27.91 -1.94 -10.56
CA PRO A 12 -28.75 -2.98 -9.98
C PRO A 12 -29.06 -2.52 -8.53
N THR A 13 -30.32 -2.62 -8.12
CA THR A 13 -30.73 -2.27 -6.76
C THR A 13 -29.95 -3.14 -5.78
N LEU A 14 -28.87 -2.60 -5.23
CA LEU A 14 -28.07 -3.25 -4.20
C LEU A 14 -28.93 -3.42 -2.95
N PRO A 15 -29.14 -4.63 -2.44
CA PRO A 15 -29.76 -4.80 -1.14
C PRO A 15 -28.98 -4.00 -0.09
N ALA A 16 -29.68 -3.27 0.77
CA ALA A 16 -29.04 -2.45 1.80
C ALA A 16 -28.04 -3.23 2.66
N ALA A 17 -28.33 -4.52 2.92
CA ALA A 17 -27.42 -5.42 3.65
C ALA A 17 -26.11 -5.71 2.90
N ALA A 18 -26.12 -5.78 1.56
CA ALA A 18 -24.91 -5.94 0.77
C ALA A 18 -24.13 -4.63 0.67
N GLN A 19 -24.83 -3.51 0.49
CA GLN A 19 -24.23 -2.19 0.44
C GLN A 19 -23.46 -1.86 1.73
N ALA A 20 -23.96 -2.23 2.89
CA ALA A 20 -23.31 -2.02 4.18
C ALA A 20 -21.99 -2.80 4.35
N LYS A 21 -21.79 -3.87 3.57
CA LYS A 21 -20.56 -4.69 3.59
C LYS A 21 -19.51 -4.24 2.61
N PHE A 22 -19.88 -3.52 1.55
CA PHE A 22 -18.95 -3.07 0.52
C PHE A 22 -18.21 -1.83 0.98
N ASP A 23 -16.90 -1.79 0.68
CA ASP A 23 -16.10 -0.61 0.96
C ASP A 23 -16.46 0.56 0.01
N PRO A 24 -16.12 1.81 0.36
CA PRO A 24 -16.43 2.97 -0.47
C PRO A 24 -15.86 2.90 -1.89
N TYR A 25 -14.67 2.32 -2.09
CA TYR A 25 -14.06 2.16 -3.41
C TYR A 25 -14.88 1.20 -4.28
N LEU A 26 -15.34 0.09 -3.70
CA LEU A 26 -16.18 -0.87 -4.40
C LEU A 26 -17.55 -0.29 -4.77
N LEU A 27 -18.16 0.48 -3.85
CA LEU A 27 -19.41 1.18 -4.12
C LEU A 27 -19.24 2.22 -5.22
N GLY A 28 -18.14 2.99 -5.19
CA GLY A 28 -17.79 3.93 -6.24
C GLY A 28 -17.55 3.25 -7.58
N ALA A 29 -16.81 2.15 -7.59
CA ALA A 29 -16.55 1.35 -8.79
C ALA A 29 -17.84 0.77 -9.40
N LEU A 30 -18.77 0.31 -8.58
CA LEU A 30 -20.08 -0.15 -9.03
C LEU A 30 -20.89 1.00 -9.66
N LEU A 31 -20.87 2.19 -9.04
CA LEU A 31 -21.59 3.35 -9.56
C LEU A 31 -21.03 3.84 -10.90
N ASN A 32 -19.71 3.84 -11.08
CA ASN A 32 -19.06 4.23 -12.33
C ASN A 32 -18.87 3.05 -13.30
N GLN A 33 -19.47 1.88 -13.01
CA GLN A 33 -19.40 0.66 -13.83
C GLN A 33 -17.95 0.19 -14.07
N PHE A 34 -17.10 0.31 -13.06
CA PHE A 34 -15.68 -0.03 -13.11
C PHE A 34 -14.87 0.73 -14.18
N ALA A 35 -15.35 1.90 -14.64
CA ALA A 35 -14.70 2.68 -15.69
C ALA A 35 -13.26 3.09 -15.38
N HIS A 36 -12.86 3.07 -14.11
CA HIS A 36 -11.53 3.46 -13.63
C HIS A 36 -10.63 2.27 -13.25
N TYR A 37 -11.13 1.04 -13.37
CA TYR A 37 -10.45 -0.14 -12.87
C TYR A 37 -10.17 -1.16 -13.97
N ASN A 38 -9.14 -1.96 -13.75
CA ASN A 38 -8.70 -2.93 -14.74
C ASN A 38 -9.55 -4.20 -14.65
N ASP A 39 -10.26 -4.49 -15.72
CA ASP A 39 -10.97 -5.74 -15.88
C ASP A 39 -9.98 -6.81 -16.36
N ARG A 40 -9.79 -7.82 -15.56
CA ARG A 40 -9.10 -9.03 -15.99
C ARG A 40 -10.06 -9.89 -16.80
N ALA A 41 -9.99 -9.80 -18.12
CA ALA A 41 -10.71 -10.74 -18.96
C ALA A 41 -9.98 -12.10 -18.98
N ASP A 42 -10.61 -13.16 -18.54
CA ASP A 42 -10.20 -14.53 -18.89
C ASP A 42 -10.48 -14.74 -20.37
N GLY A 43 -9.43 -14.85 -21.19
CA GLY A 43 -9.39 -15.36 -22.57
C GLY A 43 -10.69 -15.47 -23.40
N GLY A 44 -11.60 -14.49 -23.30
CA GLY A 44 -12.92 -14.47 -23.93
C GLY A 44 -14.12 -14.50 -22.97
N GLY A 45 -13.87 -14.48 -21.64
CA GLY A 45 -14.90 -14.46 -20.60
C GLY A 45 -15.32 -13.06 -20.15
N ALA A 46 -16.28 -13.01 -19.22
CA ALA A 46 -16.71 -11.79 -18.57
C ALA A 46 -15.56 -11.11 -17.78
N PRO A 47 -15.56 -9.77 -17.62
CA PRO A 47 -14.56 -9.07 -16.85
C PRO A 47 -14.56 -9.58 -15.39
N LEU A 48 -13.36 -9.72 -14.80
CA LEU A 48 -13.17 -10.15 -13.43
C LEU A 48 -12.68 -8.97 -12.58
N VAL A 49 -13.29 -8.78 -11.43
CA VAL A 49 -12.93 -7.79 -10.42
C VAL A 49 -12.22 -8.49 -9.28
N SER A 50 -11.03 -8.00 -8.92
CA SER A 50 -10.31 -8.49 -7.74
C SER A 50 -10.89 -7.87 -6.48
N VAL A 51 -11.23 -8.70 -5.50
CA VAL A 51 -11.77 -8.29 -4.21
C VAL A 51 -11.08 -8.99 -3.06
N GLY A 52 -11.03 -8.31 -1.91
CA GLY A 52 -10.77 -8.91 -0.61
C GLY A 52 -12.06 -8.99 0.18
N PHE A 53 -12.28 -10.03 0.95
CA PHE A 53 -13.45 -10.13 1.81
C PHE A 53 -13.14 -10.83 3.13
N THR A 54 -13.92 -10.49 4.15
CA THR A 54 -13.83 -11.10 5.46
C THR A 54 -14.94 -12.11 5.64
N ILE A 55 -14.57 -13.30 6.10
CA ILE A 55 -15.49 -14.34 6.50
C ILE A 55 -15.57 -14.35 8.03
N GLU A 56 -16.78 -14.37 8.58
CA GLU A 56 -17.01 -14.63 9.99
C GLU A 56 -17.98 -15.81 10.14
N LEU A 57 -17.56 -16.80 10.93
CA LEU A 57 -18.45 -17.91 11.28
C LEU A 57 -19.48 -17.47 12.32
N PRO A 58 -20.76 -17.81 12.16
CA PRO A 58 -21.80 -17.46 13.15
C PRO A 58 -21.50 -18.08 14.50
N ALA A 59 -21.85 -17.34 15.59
CA ALA A 59 -21.73 -17.82 16.93
C ALA A 59 -22.63 -19.06 17.13
N GLY A 60 -22.04 -20.20 17.55
CA GLY A 60 -22.79 -21.44 17.78
C GLY A 60 -22.67 -22.49 16.68
N ALA A 61 -22.07 -22.21 15.55
CA ALA A 61 -21.72 -23.21 14.54
C ALA A 61 -20.38 -23.85 14.91
N ALA A 62 -20.46 -25.03 15.47
CA ALA A 62 -19.41 -25.98 15.83
C ALA A 62 -18.72 -25.80 17.21
N PRO A 63 -18.42 -26.90 17.90
CA PRO A 63 -17.60 -26.91 19.10
C PRO A 63 -16.19 -26.42 18.77
N ALA A 64 -15.47 -25.95 19.79
CA ALA A 64 -14.11 -25.40 19.70
C ALA A 64 -13.07 -26.31 19.01
N THR A 65 -13.47 -27.48 18.58
CA THR A 65 -12.68 -28.51 17.89
C THR A 65 -12.98 -28.65 16.40
N ALA A 66 -14.01 -27.96 15.86
CA ALA A 66 -14.26 -28.01 14.41
C ALA A 66 -13.28 -27.10 13.71
N PRO A 67 -12.52 -27.58 12.72
CA PRO A 67 -11.53 -26.79 12.03
C PRO A 67 -12.23 -25.69 11.21
N VAL A 68 -11.56 -24.56 11.01
CA VAL A 68 -11.90 -23.52 10.03
C VAL A 68 -12.04 -24.10 8.60
N ALA A 69 -11.69 -25.38 8.45
CA ALA A 69 -12.00 -26.18 7.26
C ALA A 69 -13.47 -26.06 6.80
N ASP A 70 -14.42 -25.84 7.71
CA ASP A 70 -15.82 -25.69 7.34
C ASP A 70 -16.11 -24.34 6.68
N ALA A 71 -15.45 -23.26 7.12
CA ALA A 71 -15.56 -21.97 6.44
C ALA A 71 -14.84 -21.99 5.08
N ALA A 72 -13.65 -22.58 5.02
CA ALA A 72 -12.92 -22.77 3.79
C ALA A 72 -13.70 -23.67 2.82
N ALA A 73 -14.26 -24.77 3.31
CA ALA A 73 -15.10 -25.66 2.52
C ALA A 73 -16.36 -24.95 2.01
N THR A 74 -17.02 -24.14 2.85
CA THR A 74 -18.19 -23.35 2.46
C THR A 74 -17.86 -22.37 1.33
N VAL A 75 -16.74 -21.66 1.44
CA VAL A 75 -16.28 -20.73 0.41
C VAL A 75 -15.90 -21.47 -0.86
N ALA A 76 -15.12 -22.55 -0.77
CA ALA A 76 -14.73 -23.36 -1.93
C ALA A 76 -15.96 -23.91 -2.65
N GLN A 77 -16.94 -24.41 -1.92
CA GLN A 77 -18.20 -24.92 -2.46
C GLN A 77 -19.01 -23.80 -3.14
N TRP A 78 -19.06 -22.61 -2.53
CA TRP A 78 -19.74 -21.46 -3.10
C TRP A 78 -19.11 -21.05 -4.45
N PHE A 79 -17.77 -20.94 -4.51
CA PHE A 79 -17.07 -20.61 -5.75
C PHE A 79 -17.17 -21.69 -6.80
N ALA A 80 -17.16 -22.97 -6.40
CA ALA A 80 -17.38 -24.10 -7.31
C ALA A 80 -18.79 -24.09 -7.95
N ALA A 81 -19.79 -23.60 -7.20
CA ALA A 81 -21.16 -23.47 -7.69
C ALA A 81 -21.36 -22.24 -8.62
N HIS A 82 -20.38 -21.32 -8.66
CA HIS A 82 -20.45 -20.07 -9.44
C HIS A 82 -19.27 -19.99 -10.43
N PRO A 83 -19.32 -20.73 -11.56
CA PRO A 83 -18.24 -20.75 -12.55
C PRO A 83 -18.00 -19.33 -13.13
N GLY A 84 -16.76 -19.02 -13.46
CA GLY A 84 -16.32 -17.69 -13.92
C GLY A 84 -15.71 -16.83 -12.83
N SER A 85 -15.78 -17.28 -11.57
CA SER A 85 -15.06 -16.67 -10.45
C SER A 85 -14.03 -17.64 -9.91
N ARG A 86 -12.97 -17.11 -9.29
CA ARG A 86 -11.95 -17.94 -8.67
C ARG A 86 -11.49 -17.36 -7.34
N VAL A 87 -11.34 -18.22 -6.37
CA VAL A 87 -10.62 -17.96 -5.14
C VAL A 87 -9.28 -18.70 -5.21
N THR A 88 -8.26 -18.13 -4.60
CA THR A 88 -6.97 -18.78 -4.50
C THR A 88 -6.99 -19.78 -3.35
N ASP A 89 -6.63 -21.04 -3.59
CA ASP A 89 -6.66 -22.11 -2.57
C ASP A 89 -5.78 -21.78 -1.36
N ALA A 90 -4.68 -21.06 -1.57
CA ALA A 90 -3.81 -20.60 -0.51
C ALA A 90 -4.55 -19.75 0.55
N HIS A 91 -5.60 -19.05 0.16
CA HIS A 91 -6.43 -18.24 1.03
C HIS A 91 -7.47 -19.02 1.82
N LEU A 92 -7.74 -20.24 1.38
CA LEU A 92 -8.70 -21.15 2.04
C LEU A 92 -8.03 -22.08 3.05
N ARG A 93 -6.72 -21.96 3.25
CA ARG A 93 -6.02 -22.76 4.26
C ARG A 93 -6.56 -22.42 5.65
N PRO A 94 -6.75 -23.45 6.50
CA PRO A 94 -7.26 -23.22 7.84
C PRO A 94 -6.40 -22.22 8.59
N LEU A 95 -7.02 -21.22 9.19
CA LEU A 95 -6.38 -20.35 10.15
C LEU A 95 -6.17 -21.08 11.48
N ALA A 96 -5.41 -20.48 12.40
CA ALA A 96 -5.15 -21.05 13.71
C ALA A 96 -6.43 -21.53 14.42
N HIS A 97 -6.33 -22.60 15.20
CA HIS A 97 -7.43 -23.11 16.00
C HIS A 97 -8.07 -21.99 16.84
N GLY A 98 -9.37 -21.82 16.67
CA GLY A 98 -10.15 -20.77 17.36
C GLY A 98 -10.33 -19.46 16.59
N ALA A 99 -9.64 -19.26 15.47
CA ALA A 99 -9.90 -18.11 14.61
C ALA A 99 -11.27 -18.25 13.94
N ARG A 100 -12.16 -17.30 14.21
CA ARG A 100 -13.53 -17.25 13.64
C ARG A 100 -13.60 -16.37 12.41
N THR A 101 -12.55 -15.65 12.12
CA THR A 101 -12.46 -14.66 11.03
C THR A 101 -11.38 -15.09 10.07
N ALA A 102 -11.67 -15.04 8.78
CA ALA A 102 -10.70 -15.27 7.72
C ALA A 102 -10.73 -14.12 6.69
N TYR A 103 -9.56 -13.78 6.18
CA TYR A 103 -9.36 -12.77 5.14
C TYR A 103 -9.00 -13.46 3.83
N VAL A 104 -9.84 -13.29 2.83
CA VAL A 104 -9.74 -14.02 1.55
C VAL A 104 -9.69 -13.02 0.40
N THR A 105 -8.89 -13.32 -0.62
CA THR A 105 -8.91 -12.59 -1.89
C THR A 105 -9.45 -13.47 -3.00
N ALA A 106 -10.19 -12.87 -3.94
CA ALA A 106 -10.78 -13.58 -5.06
C ALA A 106 -10.90 -12.70 -6.30
N ASP A 107 -11.03 -13.33 -7.47
CA ASP A 107 -11.47 -12.67 -8.69
C ASP A 107 -12.92 -13.08 -8.96
N VAL A 108 -13.83 -12.12 -9.04
CA VAL A 108 -15.28 -12.34 -9.22
C VAL A 108 -15.81 -11.53 -10.38
N THR A 109 -16.85 -12.03 -11.06
CA THR A 109 -17.57 -11.19 -12.02
C THR A 109 -18.41 -10.13 -11.29
N PRO A 110 -18.70 -8.97 -11.89
CA PRO A 110 -19.57 -7.96 -11.28
C PRO A 110 -20.94 -8.50 -10.84
N ALA A 111 -21.50 -9.45 -11.59
CA ALA A 111 -22.77 -10.12 -11.23
C ALA A 111 -22.63 -10.98 -9.96
N LEU A 112 -21.53 -11.72 -9.82
CA LEU A 112 -21.27 -12.57 -8.66
C LEU A 112 -20.87 -11.78 -7.43
N LEU A 113 -20.32 -10.57 -7.61
CA LEU A 113 -20.00 -9.67 -6.51
C LEU A 113 -21.22 -9.36 -5.64
N LEU A 114 -22.38 -9.12 -6.26
CA LEU A 114 -23.63 -8.86 -5.54
C LEU A 114 -24.10 -10.07 -4.73
N LEU A 115 -23.93 -11.26 -5.27
CA LEU A 115 -24.24 -12.51 -4.57
C LEU A 115 -23.29 -12.74 -3.40
N LEU A 116 -22.00 -12.46 -3.58
CA LEU A 116 -20.98 -12.54 -2.52
C LEU A 116 -21.33 -11.58 -1.37
N GLY A 117 -21.66 -10.32 -1.67
CA GLY A 117 -22.08 -9.34 -0.67
C GLY A 117 -23.37 -9.75 0.08
N SER A 118 -24.23 -10.54 -0.54
CA SER A 118 -25.46 -11.06 0.08
C SER A 118 -25.22 -12.32 0.93
N ALA A 119 -24.07 -12.97 0.81
CA ALA A 119 -23.76 -14.19 1.57
C ALA A 119 -23.71 -13.88 3.09
N PRO A 120 -24.39 -14.68 3.95
CA PRO A 120 -24.52 -14.38 5.38
C PRO A 120 -23.18 -14.52 6.15
N TRP A 121 -22.25 -15.29 5.62
CA TRP A 121 -20.92 -15.53 6.19
C TRP A 121 -19.89 -14.49 5.76
N VAL A 122 -20.21 -13.58 4.83
CA VAL A 122 -19.36 -12.44 4.45
C VAL A 122 -19.77 -11.24 5.30
N THR A 123 -18.80 -10.60 5.94
CA THR A 123 -19.02 -9.41 6.77
C THR A 123 -18.48 -8.13 6.16
N GLU A 124 -17.51 -8.23 5.26
CA GLU A 124 -16.92 -7.08 4.57
C GLU A 124 -16.39 -7.51 3.20
N VAL A 125 -16.51 -6.64 2.21
CA VAL A 125 -15.91 -6.81 0.86
C VAL A 125 -15.22 -5.53 0.46
N GLN A 126 -13.95 -5.64 0.09
CA GLN A 126 -13.09 -4.53 -0.33
C GLN A 126 -12.67 -4.69 -1.79
N LEU A 127 -12.59 -3.59 -2.51
CA LEU A 127 -12.02 -3.55 -3.85
C LEU A 127 -10.49 -3.76 -3.79
N CYS A 128 -9.98 -4.73 -4.56
CA CYS A 128 -8.57 -5.02 -4.74
C CYS A 128 -8.14 -4.93 -6.22
N ALA A 129 -8.83 -4.12 -7.00
CA ALA A 129 -8.57 -3.94 -8.41
C ALA A 129 -7.51 -2.87 -8.67
N ASP A 130 -6.69 -3.08 -9.70
CA ASP A 130 -5.72 -2.09 -10.14
C ASP A 130 -6.42 -0.94 -10.90
N PRO A 131 -6.02 0.33 -10.70
CA PRO A 131 -6.58 1.43 -11.46
C PRO A 131 -6.15 1.36 -12.94
N LEU A 132 -7.04 1.77 -13.83
CA LEU A 132 -6.75 1.89 -15.26
C LEU A 132 -6.10 3.23 -15.56
N PRO A 133 -4.87 3.26 -16.09
CA PRO A 133 -4.41 4.41 -16.85
C PRO A 133 -5.20 4.48 -18.16
N ARG A 134 -5.61 5.68 -18.61
CA ARG A 134 -6.40 5.88 -19.84
C ARG A 134 -5.75 5.37 -21.15
N ARG A 135 -4.47 5.09 -21.15
CA ARG A 135 -3.85 4.28 -22.21
C ARG A 135 -3.72 2.87 -21.71
N PRO A 136 -4.51 1.93 -22.21
CA PRO A 136 -4.38 0.53 -21.85
C PRO A 136 -2.93 0.09 -22.00
N LEU A 137 -2.44 -0.65 -21.03
CA LEU A 137 -1.27 -1.48 -21.25
C LEU A 137 -1.60 -2.36 -22.47
N ALA A 138 -0.64 -2.57 -23.36
CA ALA A 138 -0.83 -3.45 -24.51
C ALA A 138 -1.55 -4.74 -24.04
N PRO A 139 -2.49 -5.26 -24.84
CA PRO A 139 -3.25 -6.44 -24.46
C PRO A 139 -2.31 -7.49 -23.92
N ARG A 140 -2.62 -8.01 -22.75
CA ARG A 140 -1.87 -9.10 -22.14
C ARG A 140 -2.08 -10.29 -23.05
N ALA A 141 -1.05 -10.70 -23.79
CA ALA A 141 -1.11 -11.96 -24.49
C ALA A 141 -1.38 -13.04 -23.44
N ALA A 142 -2.48 -13.77 -23.60
CA ALA A 142 -2.81 -14.90 -22.74
C ALA A 142 -1.68 -15.93 -22.90
N THR A 143 -0.69 -15.86 -22.02
CA THR A 143 0.31 -16.92 -21.92
C THR A 143 -0.43 -18.12 -21.34
N PRO A 144 -0.45 -19.27 -22.02
CA PRO A 144 -1.09 -20.44 -21.45
C PRO A 144 -0.49 -20.71 -20.06
N PRO A 145 -1.31 -21.02 -19.06
CA PRO A 145 -0.82 -21.29 -17.72
C PRO A 145 0.19 -22.42 -17.80
N SER A 146 1.38 -22.23 -17.23
CA SER A 146 2.31 -23.34 -17.01
C SER A 146 1.69 -24.33 -16.05
N ALA A 147 2.08 -25.59 -16.11
CA ALA A 147 1.61 -26.60 -15.16
C ALA A 147 1.83 -26.09 -13.71
N PRO A 148 0.81 -26.17 -12.84
CA PRO A 148 0.96 -25.75 -11.45
C PRO A 148 2.02 -26.59 -10.74
N ALA A 149 2.85 -25.96 -9.91
CA ALA A 149 3.85 -26.63 -9.10
C ALA A 149 3.87 -26.06 -7.67
N ALA A 150 4.35 -26.87 -6.72
CA ALA A 150 4.51 -26.45 -5.35
C ALA A 150 5.44 -25.21 -5.24
N PRO A 151 5.24 -24.34 -4.23
CA PRO A 151 6.17 -23.27 -3.93
C PRO A 151 7.59 -23.79 -3.74
N LEU A 152 8.58 -23.01 -4.13
CA LEU A 152 10.00 -23.36 -4.11
C LEU A 152 10.56 -23.31 -2.69
N ARG A 153 10.36 -24.35 -1.90
CA ARG A 153 10.81 -24.39 -0.50
C ARG A 153 12.33 -24.38 -0.39
N THR A 154 12.85 -23.55 0.51
CA THR A 154 14.24 -23.59 0.96
C THR A 154 14.36 -24.35 2.27
N ALA A 155 15.56 -24.89 2.55
CA ALA A 155 15.90 -25.45 3.86
C ALA A 155 16.54 -24.38 4.77
N ASN A 156 16.86 -23.20 4.25
CA ASN A 156 17.49 -22.14 5.04
C ASN A 156 16.44 -21.46 5.95
N PRO A 157 16.65 -21.45 7.28
CA PRO A 157 15.73 -20.80 8.20
C PRO A 157 15.80 -19.28 8.15
N LYS A 158 16.85 -18.70 7.55
CA LYS A 158 17.00 -17.24 7.43
C LYS A 158 16.67 -16.77 6.03
N ILE A 159 15.67 -15.92 5.92
CA ILE A 159 15.16 -15.44 4.64
C ILE A 159 15.07 -13.92 4.65
N LEU A 160 15.66 -13.32 3.62
CA LEU A 160 15.42 -11.93 3.23
C LEU A 160 14.47 -11.93 2.03
N ALA A 161 13.43 -11.13 2.08
CA ALA A 161 12.49 -11.05 0.98
C ALA A 161 12.14 -9.61 0.61
N THR A 162 11.79 -9.42 -0.66
CA THR A 162 11.37 -8.12 -1.18
C THR A 162 10.12 -8.31 -2.03
N ILE A 163 9.10 -7.49 -1.79
CA ILE A 163 7.91 -7.37 -2.64
C ILE A 163 8.00 -6.03 -3.35
N ASP A 164 8.37 -6.02 -4.64
CA ASP A 164 8.74 -4.80 -5.35
C ASP A 164 8.71 -5.00 -6.88
N HIS A 165 9.24 -4.04 -7.64
CA HIS A 165 9.33 -4.06 -9.09
C HIS A 165 10.78 -4.04 -9.59
N GLY A 166 11.21 -5.15 -10.24
CA GLY A 166 12.50 -5.29 -10.92
C GLY A 166 13.64 -5.76 -10.02
N CYS A 167 14.03 -7.03 -10.15
CA CYS A 167 15.15 -7.67 -9.44
C CYS A 167 16.31 -7.97 -10.38
N ALA A 168 17.44 -7.36 -10.15
CA ALA A 168 18.67 -7.66 -10.91
C ALA A 168 19.34 -8.95 -10.40
N PHE A 169 18.66 -10.08 -10.49
CA PHE A 169 19.10 -11.37 -9.94
C PHE A 169 20.47 -11.82 -10.47
N ALA A 170 20.88 -11.34 -11.64
CA ALA A 170 22.17 -11.66 -12.26
C ALA A 170 23.29 -10.68 -11.86
N HIS A 171 23.01 -9.65 -11.06
CA HIS A 171 24.03 -8.69 -10.62
C HIS A 171 25.05 -9.38 -9.70
N HIS A 172 26.37 -9.17 -9.93
CA HIS A 172 27.43 -9.87 -9.21
C HIS A 172 27.37 -9.71 -7.67
N LEU A 173 26.90 -8.55 -7.17
CA LEU A 173 26.73 -8.33 -5.72
C LEU A 173 25.51 -9.04 -5.11
N LEU A 174 24.68 -9.66 -5.94
CA LEU A 174 23.58 -10.55 -5.52
C LEU A 174 23.91 -12.03 -5.80
N GLN A 175 25.19 -12.33 -6.03
CA GLN A 175 25.69 -13.69 -6.23
C GLN A 175 26.68 -14.09 -5.12
N ASN A 176 26.83 -15.39 -4.94
CA ASN A 176 27.86 -16.05 -4.14
C ASN A 176 28.52 -17.18 -4.96
N ALA A 177 29.31 -18.03 -4.33
CA ALA A 177 29.97 -19.17 -5.02
C ALA A 177 28.96 -20.14 -5.69
N GLY A 178 27.71 -20.18 -5.23
CA GLY A 178 26.63 -21.00 -5.81
C GLY A 178 25.84 -20.32 -6.92
N GLY A 179 26.21 -19.12 -7.38
CA GLY A 179 25.48 -18.32 -8.35
C GLY A 179 24.61 -17.26 -7.69
N THR A 180 23.39 -17.03 -8.23
CA THR A 180 22.48 -16.04 -7.63
C THR A 180 22.04 -16.45 -6.23
N ARG A 181 21.94 -15.48 -5.33
CA ARG A 181 21.34 -15.66 -4.00
C ARG A 181 19.82 -15.69 -4.05
N VAL A 182 19.22 -15.29 -5.18
CA VAL A 182 17.75 -15.33 -5.34
C VAL A 182 17.31 -16.80 -5.42
N TRP A 183 16.75 -17.30 -4.33
CA TRP A 183 16.23 -18.66 -4.22
C TRP A 183 14.98 -18.86 -5.07
N ALA A 184 14.04 -17.90 -4.98
CA ALA A 184 12.81 -17.91 -5.73
C ALA A 184 12.47 -16.49 -6.19
N LEU A 185 12.01 -16.37 -7.42
CA LEU A 185 11.43 -15.17 -8.01
C LEU A 185 10.01 -15.51 -8.45
N TRP A 186 9.01 -14.87 -7.85
CA TRP A 186 7.62 -14.98 -8.30
C TRP A 186 7.19 -13.72 -9.03
N ASP A 187 7.00 -13.80 -10.34
CA ASP A 187 6.43 -12.72 -11.15
C ASP A 187 4.90 -12.83 -11.13
N GLN A 188 4.25 -11.94 -10.39
CA GLN A 188 2.79 -11.89 -10.28
C GLN A 188 2.13 -11.37 -11.55
N ASP A 189 2.87 -10.72 -12.43
CA ASP A 189 2.44 -10.26 -13.73
C ASP A 189 3.37 -10.75 -14.84
N PRO A 190 3.38 -12.06 -15.15
CA PRO A 190 4.25 -12.62 -16.16
C PRO A 190 3.93 -11.99 -17.51
N ARG A 191 4.98 -11.52 -18.18
CA ARG A 191 4.88 -10.87 -19.49
C ARG A 191 5.11 -11.91 -20.60
N PRO A 192 4.71 -11.56 -21.84
CA PRO A 192 5.01 -12.42 -23.00
C PRO A 192 6.50 -12.70 -23.20
N ASP A 193 7.37 -11.83 -22.68
CA ASP A 193 8.82 -11.96 -22.75
C ASP A 193 9.40 -12.89 -21.67
N PHE A 194 8.59 -13.33 -20.68
CA PHE A 194 9.03 -14.31 -19.69
C PHE A 194 8.95 -15.74 -20.25
N ASP A 195 10.05 -16.53 -20.16
CA ASP A 195 10.08 -17.88 -20.73
C ASP A 195 9.18 -18.87 -19.98
N PRO A 196 8.12 -19.40 -20.63
CA PRO A 196 7.24 -20.36 -20.01
C PRO A 196 7.94 -21.67 -19.63
N ALA A 197 9.01 -22.05 -20.32
CA ALA A 197 9.74 -23.27 -20.04
C ALA A 197 10.59 -23.18 -18.76
N GLN A 198 10.84 -21.97 -18.26
CA GLN A 198 11.70 -21.73 -17.11
C GLN A 198 10.93 -21.41 -15.83
N GLY A 199 9.61 -21.44 -15.87
CA GLY A 199 8.80 -21.13 -14.69
C GLY A 199 7.48 -21.85 -14.65
N THR A 200 6.94 -22.00 -13.44
CA THR A 200 5.66 -22.66 -13.17
C THR A 200 4.72 -21.72 -12.43
N THR A 201 3.42 -21.93 -12.54
CA THR A 201 2.46 -21.24 -11.69
C THR A 201 2.47 -21.87 -10.29
N PRO A 202 2.68 -21.11 -9.19
CA PRO A 202 2.66 -21.73 -7.87
C PRO A 202 1.25 -22.25 -7.52
N ILE A 203 1.17 -23.52 -7.08
CA ILE A 203 -0.08 -24.15 -6.64
C ILE A 203 -0.69 -23.32 -5.52
N GLY A 204 -2.00 -23.16 -5.56
CA GLY A 204 -2.78 -22.43 -4.59
C GLY A 204 -2.93 -20.93 -4.90
N TYR A 205 -2.18 -20.39 -5.87
CA TYR A 205 -2.33 -18.99 -6.28
C TYR A 205 -3.03 -18.82 -7.61
N GLY A 206 -2.84 -19.74 -8.55
CA GLY A 206 -3.55 -19.78 -9.82
C GLY A 206 -3.16 -18.68 -10.82
N TYR A 207 -2.11 -17.90 -10.53
CA TYR A 207 -1.59 -16.84 -11.40
C TYR A 207 -0.11 -16.61 -11.18
N GLY A 208 0.49 -15.81 -12.06
CA GLY A 208 1.90 -15.49 -11.98
C GLY A 208 2.79 -16.67 -12.35
N ARG A 209 4.09 -16.48 -12.19
CA ARG A 209 5.10 -17.48 -12.51
C ARG A 209 6.27 -17.42 -11.53
N GLN A 210 6.58 -18.54 -10.90
CA GLN A 210 7.75 -18.70 -10.05
C GLN A 210 8.92 -19.28 -10.84
N VAL A 211 10.12 -18.80 -10.55
CA VAL A 211 11.39 -19.26 -11.13
C VAL A 211 12.36 -19.52 -9.99
N GLY A 212 12.91 -20.73 -9.94
CA GLY A 212 13.86 -21.11 -8.89
C GLY A 212 15.31 -20.78 -9.22
N ARG A 213 16.16 -20.83 -8.20
CA ARG A 213 17.61 -20.56 -8.29
C ARG A 213 18.29 -21.29 -9.43
N ASP A 214 18.02 -22.58 -9.64
CA ASP A 214 18.68 -23.37 -10.67
C ASP A 214 18.37 -22.86 -12.08
N ALA A 215 17.10 -22.51 -12.35
CA ALA A 215 16.69 -21.92 -13.62
C ALA A 215 17.30 -20.52 -13.82
N LEU A 216 17.38 -19.71 -12.76
CA LEU A 216 18.04 -18.41 -12.80
C LEU A 216 19.54 -18.57 -13.05
N ASN A 217 20.21 -19.53 -12.39
CA ASN A 217 21.61 -19.84 -12.61
C ASN A 217 21.89 -20.35 -14.04
N ALA A 218 21.00 -21.15 -14.61
CA ALA A 218 21.08 -21.56 -16.00
C ALA A 218 21.07 -20.37 -16.97
N CYS A 219 20.37 -19.29 -16.64
CA CYS A 219 20.41 -18.05 -17.42
C CYS A 219 21.72 -17.27 -17.25
N ILE A 220 22.32 -17.35 -16.05
CA ILE A 220 23.58 -16.66 -15.72
C ILE A 220 24.78 -17.42 -16.30
N ALA A 221 24.77 -18.75 -16.33
CA ALA A 221 25.88 -19.59 -16.73
C ALA A 221 26.39 -19.19 -18.12
N PRO A 222 27.72 -18.97 -18.25
CA PRO A 222 28.32 -18.73 -19.55
C PRO A 222 28.22 -19.99 -20.40
N GLN A 223 27.75 -19.83 -21.60
CA GLN A 223 27.71 -20.89 -22.61
C GLN A 223 28.48 -20.40 -23.84
N PRO A 224 29.55 -20.95 -24.20
CA PRO A 224 30.81 -21.16 -23.52
C PRO A 224 31.40 -19.88 -22.91
N PRO A 225 32.48 -19.89 -22.14
CA PRO A 225 33.02 -18.69 -21.51
C PRO A 225 33.32 -17.62 -22.55
N VAL A 226 32.45 -16.63 -22.67
CA VAL A 226 32.68 -15.49 -23.56
C VAL A 226 33.39 -14.44 -22.71
N PRO A 227 34.52 -13.90 -23.14
CA PRO A 227 35.11 -12.74 -22.50
C PRO A 227 34.09 -11.61 -22.44
N GLY A 228 33.79 -11.10 -21.23
CA GLY A 228 32.75 -10.10 -21.01
C GLY A 228 31.40 -10.72 -20.67
N TRP A 229 31.24 -11.03 -19.40
CA TRP A 229 29.95 -11.41 -18.83
C TRP A 229 28.93 -10.27 -19.04
N ASN A 230 27.71 -10.60 -19.49
CA ASN A 230 26.73 -9.62 -19.93
C ASN A 230 25.35 -9.97 -19.36
N GLU A 231 24.94 -9.22 -18.36
CA GLU A 231 23.64 -9.38 -17.70
C GLU A 231 22.46 -9.16 -18.67
N ASP A 232 22.61 -8.36 -19.73
CA ASP A 232 21.55 -8.19 -20.73
C ASP A 232 21.19 -9.53 -21.38
N ARG A 233 22.19 -10.38 -21.64
CA ARG A 233 21.96 -11.74 -22.14
C ARG A 233 21.30 -12.64 -21.10
N CYS A 234 21.68 -12.51 -19.82
CA CYS A 234 21.06 -13.27 -18.74
C CYS A 234 19.58 -12.95 -18.62
N TYR A 235 19.22 -11.68 -18.59
CA TYR A 235 17.82 -11.24 -18.50
C TYR A 235 17.04 -11.57 -19.78
N ALA A 236 17.67 -11.49 -20.95
CA ALA A 236 17.05 -11.90 -22.21
C ALA A 236 16.76 -13.40 -22.25
N ARG A 237 17.68 -14.26 -21.75
CA ARG A 237 17.45 -15.70 -21.61
C ARG A 237 16.30 -16.01 -20.66
N ALA A 238 16.29 -15.35 -19.50
CA ALA A 238 15.20 -15.45 -18.53
C ALA A 238 13.89 -14.84 -19.05
N ARG A 239 13.93 -14.11 -20.17
CA ARG A 239 12.81 -13.29 -20.66
C ARG A 239 12.22 -12.41 -19.56
N TYR A 240 13.09 -11.84 -18.72
CA TYR A 240 12.70 -11.01 -17.59
C TYR A 240 12.85 -9.53 -17.91
N GLY A 241 11.80 -8.95 -18.48
CA GLY A 241 11.79 -7.55 -18.95
C GLY A 241 11.65 -6.50 -17.84
N ALA A 242 11.46 -6.88 -16.57
CA ALA A 242 11.32 -5.93 -15.47
C ALA A 242 12.57 -5.07 -15.24
N VAL A 243 13.75 -5.54 -15.68
CA VAL A 243 15.05 -4.87 -15.54
C VAL A 243 15.61 -4.32 -16.85
N GLN A 244 14.78 -4.00 -17.83
CA GLN A 244 15.21 -3.37 -19.08
C GLN A 244 15.81 -1.97 -18.83
N SER A 245 15.27 -1.23 -17.86
CA SER A 245 15.85 0.04 -17.42
C SER A 245 17.18 -0.18 -16.70
N ARG A 246 18.10 0.80 -16.79
CA ARG A 246 19.39 0.77 -16.06
C ARG A 246 19.23 0.89 -14.56
N MET A 247 18.04 1.20 -14.08
CA MET A 247 17.67 1.26 -12.68
C MET A 247 16.24 0.77 -12.48
N THR A 248 15.98 0.07 -11.38
CA THR A 248 14.64 -0.30 -10.94
C THR A 248 14.57 -0.19 -9.43
N HIS A 249 13.39 0.11 -8.90
CA HIS A 249 13.19 0.31 -7.48
C HIS A 249 13.51 -0.97 -6.69
N GLY A 250 13.01 -2.12 -7.11
CA GLY A 250 13.28 -3.40 -6.45
C GLY A 250 14.75 -3.81 -6.47
N THR A 251 15.52 -3.42 -7.50
CA THR A 251 17.00 -3.64 -7.48
C THR A 251 17.68 -2.76 -6.45
N TRP A 252 17.23 -1.52 -6.26
CA TRP A 252 17.76 -0.65 -5.23
C TRP A 252 17.51 -1.21 -3.83
N VAL A 253 16.26 -1.57 -3.57
CA VAL A 253 15.83 -2.13 -2.28
C VAL A 253 16.55 -3.45 -1.98
N THR A 254 16.53 -4.40 -2.92
CA THR A 254 17.23 -5.69 -2.75
C THR A 254 18.74 -5.50 -2.60
N GLY A 255 19.31 -4.51 -3.28
CA GLY A 255 20.71 -4.16 -3.15
C GLY A 255 21.09 -3.71 -1.74
N LEU A 256 20.28 -2.85 -1.11
CA LEU A 256 20.47 -2.43 0.28
C LEU A 256 20.20 -3.56 1.27
N LEU A 257 19.21 -4.40 0.97
CA LEU A 257 18.81 -5.50 1.84
C LEU A 257 19.91 -6.60 1.88
N ALA A 258 20.50 -6.94 0.74
CA ALA A 258 21.22 -8.21 0.61
C ALA A 258 22.63 -8.11 0.01
N SER A 259 23.00 -6.97 -0.62
CA SER A 259 24.30 -6.90 -1.26
C SER A 259 25.41 -6.48 -0.30
N ALA A 260 26.63 -6.88 -0.64
CA ALA A 260 27.84 -6.36 -0.02
C ALA A 260 28.22 -4.95 -0.52
N LEU A 261 27.27 -4.19 -1.08
CA LEU A 261 27.51 -2.80 -1.44
C LEU A 261 27.70 -1.99 -0.16
N GLN A 262 28.92 -1.98 0.31
CA GLN A 262 29.31 -1.04 1.34
C GLN A 262 29.24 0.37 0.75
N THR A 263 28.29 1.14 1.22
CA THR A 263 28.63 2.55 1.38
C THR A 263 29.80 2.55 2.37
N PRO A 264 31.00 3.08 2.01
CA PRO A 264 32.10 3.09 2.94
C PRO A 264 31.60 3.66 4.25
N SER A 265 31.53 2.81 5.27
CA SER A 265 31.23 3.26 6.63
C SER A 265 32.42 4.08 7.06
N LEU A 266 32.31 5.38 6.96
CA LEU A 266 33.15 6.31 7.68
C LEU A 266 32.65 6.42 9.13
N THR A 267 32.24 5.29 9.72
CA THR A 267 31.99 5.28 11.15
C THR A 267 33.34 5.38 11.85
N PRO A 268 33.55 6.38 12.70
CA PRO A 268 34.81 6.51 13.47
C PRO A 268 35.08 5.31 14.40
N SER A 269 34.09 4.45 14.60
CA SER A 269 34.12 3.36 15.58
C SER A 269 34.72 2.05 15.10
N GLY A 270 35.05 1.89 13.82
CA GLY A 270 35.68 0.68 13.31
C GLY A 270 34.89 -0.62 13.52
N HIS A 271 33.62 -0.54 13.85
CA HIS A 271 32.78 -1.72 13.99
C HIS A 271 32.51 -2.32 12.62
N ALA A 272 32.87 -3.59 12.46
CA ALA A 272 32.50 -4.38 11.29
C ALA A 272 30.97 -4.27 11.12
N GLU A 273 30.53 -3.80 9.97
CA GLU A 273 29.11 -3.76 9.67
C GLU A 273 28.54 -5.19 9.70
N PRO A 274 27.29 -5.38 10.16
CA PRO A 274 26.69 -6.71 10.37
C PRO A 274 26.34 -7.45 9.07
N TYR A 275 27.06 -7.20 8.00
CA TYR A 275 26.83 -7.79 6.67
C TYR A 275 26.99 -9.31 6.64
N ALA A 276 27.83 -9.87 7.52
CA ALA A 276 28.16 -11.29 7.49
C ALA A 276 26.93 -12.18 7.78
N ALA A 277 26.12 -11.82 8.78
CA ALA A 277 24.97 -12.65 9.16
C ALA A 277 23.83 -12.64 8.11
N ALA A 278 23.67 -11.57 7.35
CA ALA A 278 22.70 -11.50 6.26
C ALA A 278 23.23 -12.13 4.94
N ALA A 279 24.55 -12.40 4.85
CA ALA A 279 25.16 -12.98 3.65
C ALA A 279 24.69 -14.43 3.41
N ASP A 280 24.37 -15.16 4.45
CA ASP A 280 23.95 -16.56 4.40
C ASP A 280 22.43 -16.74 4.21
N ALA A 281 21.64 -15.66 4.26
CA ALA A 281 20.20 -15.72 4.05
C ALA A 281 19.86 -15.97 2.57
N ASP A 282 18.84 -16.81 2.32
CA ASP A 282 18.26 -16.93 0.98
C ASP A 282 17.40 -15.70 0.66
N LEU A 283 17.42 -15.31 -0.62
CA LEU A 283 16.62 -14.21 -1.10
C LEU A 283 15.37 -14.71 -1.81
N ILE A 284 14.21 -14.15 -1.44
CA ILE A 284 12.95 -14.37 -2.19
C ILE A 284 12.50 -13.03 -2.73
N PHE A 285 12.24 -12.97 -4.04
CA PHE A 285 11.73 -11.77 -4.68
C PHE A 285 10.33 -12.00 -5.24
N VAL A 286 9.37 -11.17 -4.83
CA VAL A 286 8.04 -11.13 -5.41
C VAL A 286 7.93 -9.88 -6.28
N GLN A 287 7.80 -10.10 -7.58
CA GLN A 287 7.63 -9.07 -8.58
C GLN A 287 6.17 -8.65 -8.61
N LEU A 288 5.88 -7.42 -8.21
CA LEU A 288 4.53 -6.83 -8.25
C LEU A 288 4.00 -6.73 -9.69
N PRO A 289 2.68 -6.80 -9.87
CA PRO A 289 2.05 -6.51 -11.15
C PRO A 289 2.45 -5.14 -11.68
N ARG A 290 2.67 -5.04 -12.98
CA ARG A 290 3.15 -3.80 -13.63
C ARG A 290 2.20 -2.61 -13.46
N ALA A 291 0.93 -2.86 -13.27
CA ALA A 291 -0.08 -1.81 -13.07
C ALA A 291 0.21 -0.99 -11.80
N ILE A 292 0.65 -1.63 -10.72
CA ILE A 292 0.91 -0.99 -9.43
C ILE A 292 1.93 0.16 -9.54
N PRO A 293 3.16 -0.04 -10.05
CA PRO A 293 4.12 1.04 -10.18
C PRO A 293 3.74 2.09 -11.24
N LEU A 294 2.82 1.79 -12.16
CA LEU A 294 2.38 2.74 -13.20
C LEU A 294 1.34 3.73 -12.70
N ALA A 295 0.49 3.34 -11.77
CA ALA A 295 -0.58 4.15 -11.23
C ALA A 295 -0.73 3.92 -9.72
N PRO A 296 0.28 4.29 -8.93
CA PRO A 296 0.20 4.18 -7.47
C PRO A 296 -0.88 5.14 -6.95
N GLY A 297 -1.70 4.66 -6.04
CA GLY A 297 -2.58 5.55 -5.26
C GLY A 297 -4.06 5.24 -5.21
N LEU A 298 -4.63 4.48 -6.14
CA LEU A 298 -6.03 4.04 -6.08
C LEU A 298 -6.19 2.54 -6.22
N GLY A 299 -5.18 1.87 -6.72
CA GLY A 299 -5.21 0.43 -6.84
C GLY A 299 -4.90 -0.21 -5.52
N SER A 300 -5.62 -1.22 -5.19
CA SER A 300 -5.28 -2.00 -4.04
C SER A 300 -4.07 -2.88 -4.36
N ILE A 301 -2.93 -2.48 -3.83
CA ILE A 301 -1.73 -3.32 -3.71
C ILE A 301 -1.99 -4.51 -2.76
N ASP A 302 -3.04 -4.45 -1.96
CA ASP A 302 -3.32 -5.33 -0.82
C ASP A 302 -3.30 -6.80 -1.21
N ARG A 303 -3.98 -7.17 -2.31
CA ARG A 303 -3.96 -8.54 -2.79
C ARG A 303 -2.56 -9.01 -3.17
N ALA A 304 -1.85 -8.20 -3.97
CA ALA A 304 -0.52 -8.58 -4.46
C ALA A 304 0.46 -8.77 -3.31
N VAL A 305 0.38 -7.92 -2.29
CA VAL A 305 1.20 -8.00 -1.07
C VAL A 305 0.83 -9.20 -0.22
N LEU A 306 -0.47 -9.41 0.09
CA LEU A 306 -0.89 -10.55 0.92
C LEU A 306 -0.56 -11.89 0.27
N ASP A 307 -0.78 -12.00 -1.04
CA ASP A 307 -0.39 -13.20 -1.80
C ASP A 307 1.13 -13.37 -1.80
N GLY A 308 1.89 -12.28 -1.96
CA GLY A 308 3.35 -12.27 -1.89
C GLY A 308 3.88 -12.75 -0.54
N LEU A 309 3.31 -12.25 0.55
CA LEU A 309 3.69 -12.66 1.92
C LEU A 309 3.39 -14.14 2.18
N ARG A 310 2.22 -14.63 1.74
CA ARG A 310 1.86 -16.04 1.83
C ARG A 310 2.83 -16.91 1.03
N TYR A 311 3.15 -16.51 -0.21
CA TYR A 311 4.09 -17.22 -1.06
C TYR A 311 5.49 -17.29 -0.41
N ILE A 312 5.99 -16.18 0.13
CA ILE A 312 7.28 -16.14 0.84
C ILE A 312 7.26 -17.12 2.01
N ALA A 313 6.19 -17.11 2.81
CA ALA A 313 6.04 -18.05 3.92
C ALA A 313 5.92 -19.51 3.45
N ASP A 314 5.29 -19.76 2.31
CA ASP A 314 5.18 -21.11 1.72
C ASP A 314 6.55 -21.63 1.22
N CYS A 315 7.44 -20.74 0.81
CA CYS A 315 8.82 -21.09 0.44
C CYS A 315 9.72 -21.34 1.66
N ALA A 316 9.34 -20.91 2.85
CA ALA A 316 10.12 -21.03 4.07
C ALA A 316 9.93 -22.40 4.77
N PRO A 317 10.94 -22.92 5.49
CA PRO A 317 10.73 -24.01 6.44
C PRO A 317 9.94 -23.52 7.67
N ASP A 318 9.53 -24.44 8.52
CA ASP A 318 9.01 -24.10 9.85
C ASP A 318 10.14 -23.54 10.71
N ASP A 319 9.81 -22.80 11.76
CA ASP A 319 10.76 -22.08 12.62
C ASP A 319 11.63 -21.02 11.91
N ALA A 320 11.26 -20.60 10.69
CA ALA A 320 12.04 -19.62 9.93
C ALA A 320 11.92 -18.20 10.48
N GLU A 321 13.02 -17.45 10.36
CA GLU A 321 13.11 -16.01 10.56
C GLU A 321 13.08 -15.33 9.18
N ILE A 322 12.03 -14.57 8.90
CA ILE A 322 11.80 -13.93 7.61
C ILE A 322 11.70 -12.42 7.81
N ALA A 323 12.57 -11.67 7.15
CA ALA A 323 12.47 -10.22 7.03
C ALA A 323 12.01 -9.85 5.62
N VAL A 324 10.80 -9.30 5.50
CA VAL A 324 10.22 -8.88 4.23
C VAL A 324 10.20 -7.37 4.14
N VAL A 325 10.69 -6.83 3.04
CA VAL A 325 10.62 -5.39 2.75
C VAL A 325 9.52 -5.12 1.74
N ILE A 326 8.67 -4.16 2.08
CA ILE A 326 7.58 -3.68 1.22
C ILE A 326 7.67 -2.15 1.17
N ASP A 327 8.01 -1.61 0.01
CA ASP A 327 8.23 -0.17 -0.16
C ASP A 327 7.15 0.49 -1.05
N TYR A 328 6.07 -0.22 -1.25
CA TYR A 328 4.84 0.26 -1.89
C TYR A 328 3.70 0.30 -0.88
N GLY A 329 2.98 1.40 -0.86
CA GLY A 329 1.84 1.59 0.00
C GLY A 329 1.02 2.78 -0.45
N THR A 330 -0.06 3.07 0.26
CA THR A 330 -0.92 4.21 0.00
C THR A 330 -0.82 5.26 1.11
N ASP A 331 -0.90 6.53 0.73
CA ASP A 331 -1.10 7.62 1.69
C ASP A 331 -2.55 7.69 2.21
N MET A 332 -3.44 6.85 1.64
CA MET A 332 -4.87 6.78 1.95
C MET A 332 -5.11 5.75 3.07
N GLY A 333 -6.31 5.76 3.60
CA GLY A 333 -6.73 4.82 4.63
C GLY A 333 -6.98 5.47 5.99
N PRO A 334 -7.45 4.68 6.95
CA PRO A 334 -7.82 5.17 8.28
C PRO A 334 -6.64 5.57 9.16
N HIS A 335 -5.42 5.12 8.89
CA HIS A 335 -4.20 5.33 9.69
C HIS A 335 -4.36 4.95 11.17
N ASP A 336 -5.11 3.91 11.47
CA ASP A 336 -5.41 3.48 12.85
C ASP A 336 -5.42 1.96 13.05
N GLY A 337 -5.02 1.17 12.02
CA GLY A 337 -5.06 -0.28 12.07
C GLY A 337 -6.42 -0.90 11.72
N SER A 338 -7.43 -0.10 11.39
CA SER A 338 -8.77 -0.61 11.09
C SER A 338 -8.98 -0.98 9.61
N SER A 339 -8.02 -0.70 8.73
CA SER A 339 -8.14 -1.11 7.33
C SER A 339 -8.24 -2.63 7.20
N TRP A 340 -8.95 -3.08 6.17
CA TRP A 340 -9.05 -4.51 5.88
C TRP A 340 -7.66 -5.15 5.70
N PHE A 341 -6.79 -4.45 4.99
CA PHE A 341 -5.43 -4.91 4.70
C PHE A 341 -4.59 -5.10 5.97
N GLU A 342 -4.59 -4.09 6.89
CA GLU A 342 -3.83 -4.17 8.14
C GLU A 342 -4.32 -5.33 9.02
N ARG A 343 -5.65 -5.53 9.10
CA ARG A 343 -6.22 -6.66 9.83
C ARG A 343 -5.88 -8.02 9.21
N ALA A 344 -5.88 -8.09 7.86
CA ALA A 344 -5.49 -9.31 7.15
C ALA A 344 -3.99 -9.61 7.33
N LEU A 345 -3.15 -8.58 7.33
CA LEU A 345 -1.71 -8.68 7.56
C LEU A 345 -1.40 -9.17 8.98
N ASP A 346 -2.07 -8.60 9.98
CA ASP A 346 -1.92 -9.03 11.37
C ASP A 346 -2.36 -10.49 11.56
N ALA A 347 -3.52 -10.86 11.02
CA ALA A 347 -4.00 -12.24 11.09
C ALA A 347 -3.04 -13.22 10.42
N LEU A 348 -2.42 -12.86 9.29
CA LEU A 348 -1.46 -13.70 8.59
C LEU A 348 -0.18 -13.89 9.42
N THR A 349 0.39 -12.82 9.95
CA THR A 349 1.65 -12.89 10.72
C THR A 349 1.47 -13.64 12.03
N GLU A 350 0.35 -13.42 12.73
CA GLU A 350 0.00 -14.13 13.94
C GLU A 350 -0.24 -15.63 13.70
N ASP A 351 -0.95 -15.97 12.61
CA ASP A 351 -1.23 -17.35 12.24
C ASP A 351 0.04 -18.15 11.91
N LEU A 352 0.95 -17.55 11.13
CA LEU A 352 2.25 -18.17 10.81
C LEU A 352 3.09 -18.41 12.05
N ARG A 353 3.11 -17.45 12.98
CA ARG A 353 3.81 -17.57 14.25
C ARG A 353 3.21 -18.68 15.11
N ALA A 354 1.88 -18.74 15.20
CA ALA A 354 1.20 -19.71 16.07
C ALA A 354 1.31 -21.16 15.56
N ARG A 355 1.21 -21.38 14.24
CA ARG A 355 1.13 -22.73 13.67
C ARG A 355 2.45 -23.28 13.18
N ARG A 356 3.36 -22.43 12.71
CA ARG A 356 4.62 -22.84 12.09
C ARG A 356 5.85 -22.29 12.80
N HIS A 357 5.65 -21.54 13.89
CA HIS A 357 6.70 -20.80 14.60
C HIS A 357 7.52 -19.89 13.68
N VAL A 358 6.97 -19.55 12.51
CA VAL A 358 7.61 -18.65 11.55
C VAL A 358 7.49 -17.21 12.06
N GLN A 359 8.63 -16.55 12.19
CA GLN A 359 8.71 -15.13 12.53
C GLN A 359 8.77 -14.30 11.25
N LEU A 360 7.58 -13.99 10.69
CA LEU A 360 7.46 -13.12 9.54
C LEU A 360 7.40 -11.67 10.01
N ASN A 361 8.50 -10.94 9.85
CA ASN A 361 8.58 -9.50 10.14
C ASN A 361 8.53 -8.71 8.85
N VAL A 362 7.63 -7.74 8.78
CA VAL A 362 7.39 -6.90 7.61
C VAL A 362 7.92 -5.50 7.87
N PHE A 363 8.77 -5.01 7.00
CA PHE A 363 9.38 -3.68 7.07
C PHE A 363 8.84 -2.81 5.94
N TYR A 364 8.09 -1.79 6.31
CA TYR A 364 7.53 -0.81 5.39
C TYR A 364 8.35 0.48 5.38
N ALA A 365 8.43 1.14 4.23
CA ALA A 365 8.80 2.53 4.17
C ALA A 365 7.75 3.40 4.87
N ALA A 366 8.18 4.41 5.63
CA ALA A 366 7.24 5.35 6.26
C ALA A 366 6.49 6.23 5.25
N GLY A 367 7.01 6.35 4.03
CA GLY A 367 6.44 7.17 2.98
C GLY A 367 7.22 8.45 2.72
N ASN A 368 6.92 9.10 1.59
CA ASN A 368 7.62 10.28 1.10
C ASN A 368 6.68 11.50 0.97
N ALA A 369 5.70 11.60 1.87
CA ALA A 369 4.61 12.56 1.78
C ALA A 369 4.75 13.79 2.69
N HIS A 370 5.79 13.89 3.52
CA HIS A 370 5.90 14.95 4.51
C HIS A 370 5.77 16.37 3.90
N ASP A 371 6.54 16.66 2.87
CA ASP A 371 6.50 17.94 2.17
C ASP A 371 5.50 17.97 0.99
N ALA A 372 4.80 16.87 0.74
CA ALA A 372 3.97 16.71 -0.46
C ALA A 372 2.56 17.30 -0.32
N ARG A 373 2.20 17.83 0.86
CA ARG A 373 0.88 18.43 1.13
C ARG A 373 -0.28 17.49 0.82
N ARG A 374 -0.14 16.21 1.21
CA ARG A 374 -1.14 15.17 0.96
C ARG A 374 -1.97 14.80 2.19
N HIS A 375 -1.64 15.36 3.33
CA HIS A 375 -2.41 15.26 4.56
C HIS A 375 -2.83 16.64 5.03
N ALA A 376 -4.08 16.75 5.49
CA ALA A 376 -4.59 17.94 6.15
C ALA A 376 -5.49 17.54 7.32
N VAL A 377 -5.53 18.42 8.31
CA VAL A 377 -6.47 18.30 9.43
C VAL A 377 -7.45 19.48 9.36
N ILE A 378 -8.72 19.19 9.41
CA ILE A 378 -9.79 20.19 9.46
C ILE A 378 -10.29 20.26 10.90
N TRP A 379 -10.17 21.44 11.52
CA TRP A 379 -10.53 21.69 12.90
C TRP A 379 -11.80 22.54 12.97
N GLY A 380 -12.59 22.38 14.02
CA GLY A 380 -13.74 23.26 14.28
C GLY A 380 -13.38 24.60 14.91
N GLU A 381 -12.14 24.73 15.33
CA GLU A 381 -11.49 25.96 15.83
C GLU A 381 -10.16 26.14 15.10
N PRO A 382 -9.55 27.36 15.17
CA PRO A 382 -8.19 27.53 14.66
C PRO A 382 -7.28 26.47 15.24
N ALA A 383 -6.36 25.93 14.40
CA ALA A 383 -5.32 25.03 14.86
C ALA A 383 -4.63 25.64 16.10
N PRO A 384 -4.17 24.83 17.06
CA PRO A 384 -3.58 25.35 18.31
C PRO A 384 -2.43 26.34 18.12
N SER A 385 -1.84 26.36 16.94
CA SER A 385 -0.77 27.31 16.55
C SER A 385 -1.28 28.62 15.92
N ALA A 386 -2.57 28.76 15.64
CA ALA A 386 -3.14 29.89 14.94
C ALA A 386 -3.57 31.01 15.91
N THR A 387 -3.05 32.20 15.73
CA THR A 387 -3.35 33.39 16.57
C THR A 387 -4.48 34.27 16.04
N ALA A 388 -5.06 33.93 14.90
CA ALA A 388 -6.09 34.73 14.26
C ALA A 388 -7.52 34.23 14.51
N PRO A 389 -8.52 35.10 14.73
CA PRO A 389 -9.90 34.68 14.90
C PRO A 389 -10.51 34.14 13.61
N ILE A 390 -11.32 33.07 13.72
CA ILE A 390 -12.10 32.53 12.61
C ILE A 390 -13.09 33.59 12.15
N GLN A 391 -13.13 33.85 10.83
CA GLN A 391 -14.17 34.71 10.24
C GLN A 391 -15.47 33.89 10.15
N PRO A 392 -16.59 34.33 10.79
CA PRO A 392 -17.86 33.65 10.64
C PRO A 392 -18.38 33.76 9.19
N THR A 393 -19.05 32.71 8.72
CA THR A 393 -19.80 32.76 7.46
C THR A 393 -20.97 33.77 7.57
N ALA A 394 -21.59 34.16 6.47
CA ALA A 394 -22.75 35.06 6.44
C ALA A 394 -23.91 34.55 7.32
N THR A 395 -23.90 33.28 7.72
CA THR A 395 -24.88 32.65 8.64
C THR A 395 -24.40 32.59 10.09
N GLY A 396 -23.22 33.16 10.40
CA GLY A 396 -22.67 33.19 11.76
C GLY A 396 -22.01 31.87 12.22
N GLN A 397 -21.90 30.85 11.35
CA GLN A 397 -21.31 29.56 11.67
C GLN A 397 -19.89 29.44 11.08
N PRO A 398 -18.91 28.90 11.82
CA PRO A 398 -17.58 28.66 11.29
C PRO A 398 -17.61 27.53 10.26
N ALA A 399 -17.26 27.84 9.02
CA ALA A 399 -17.07 26.86 7.94
C ALA A 399 -15.60 26.66 7.68
N ALA A 400 -15.19 25.41 7.52
CA ALA A 400 -13.81 25.04 7.21
C ALA A 400 -13.72 24.57 5.76
N THR A 401 -12.94 25.28 4.92
CA THR A 401 -12.76 24.93 3.51
C THR A 401 -11.35 24.46 3.24
N LEU A 402 -11.21 23.21 2.77
CA LEU A 402 -9.97 22.61 2.30
C LEU A 402 -9.93 22.69 0.77
N PRO A 403 -8.98 23.44 0.18
CA PRO A 403 -8.78 23.44 -1.27
C PRO A 403 -7.87 22.28 -1.69
N TRP A 404 -8.35 21.47 -2.64
CA TRP A 404 -7.67 20.32 -3.21
C TRP A 404 -7.36 20.56 -4.69
N TRP A 405 -6.08 20.49 -5.06
CA TRP A 405 -5.64 20.76 -6.43
C TRP A 405 -5.43 19.47 -7.22
N LEU A 406 -6.06 19.39 -8.38
CA LEU A 406 -5.92 18.33 -9.37
C LEU A 406 -5.19 18.85 -10.60
N PRO A 407 -4.07 18.21 -11.00
CA PRO A 407 -3.31 18.62 -12.18
C PRO A 407 -4.11 18.35 -13.46
N MET A 408 -3.88 19.19 -14.46
CA MET A 408 -4.37 18.97 -15.83
C MET A 408 -3.55 17.87 -16.52
N GLY A 409 -4.20 17.04 -17.34
CA GLY A 409 -3.52 16.01 -18.13
C GLY A 409 -3.10 14.78 -17.32
N ASN A 410 -3.67 14.57 -16.13
CA ASN A 410 -3.45 13.34 -15.38
C ASN A 410 -4.16 12.16 -16.06
N ALA A 411 -3.41 11.11 -16.37
CA ALA A 411 -3.92 9.94 -17.08
C ALA A 411 -4.48 8.86 -16.14
N ALA A 412 -4.33 9.02 -14.83
CA ALA A 412 -4.86 8.10 -13.82
C ALA A 412 -5.99 8.77 -13.01
N PRO A 413 -6.95 8.01 -12.50
CA PRO A 413 -7.90 8.53 -11.52
C PRO A 413 -7.19 8.93 -10.24
N VAL A 414 -7.80 9.81 -9.45
CA VAL A 414 -7.29 10.28 -8.17
C VAL A 414 -8.38 10.25 -7.12
N ALA A 415 -7.99 10.16 -5.85
CA ALA A 415 -8.97 10.19 -4.76
C ALA A 415 -8.50 11.05 -3.57
N MET A 416 -9.48 11.42 -2.79
CA MET A 416 -9.31 11.98 -1.46
C MET A 416 -10.24 11.27 -0.50
N GLU A 417 -9.77 11.05 0.72
CA GLU A 417 -10.58 10.55 1.83
C GLU A 417 -10.67 11.56 2.95
N LEU A 418 -11.84 11.62 3.58
CA LEU A 418 -12.05 12.31 4.84
C LEU A 418 -12.44 11.27 5.90
N TRP A 419 -11.78 11.34 7.05
CA TRP A 419 -11.99 10.42 8.16
C TRP A 419 -12.46 11.17 9.39
N PHE A 420 -13.65 10.81 9.87
CA PHE A 420 -14.33 11.39 11.04
C PHE A 420 -14.37 10.35 12.16
N ALA A 421 -14.12 10.77 13.38
CA ALA A 421 -14.41 9.94 14.54
C ALA A 421 -15.93 9.70 14.66
N GLU A 422 -16.33 8.57 15.22
CA GLU A 422 -17.76 8.28 15.44
C GLU A 422 -18.45 9.31 16.34
N SER A 423 -17.71 9.84 17.31
CA SER A 423 -18.18 10.89 18.21
C SER A 423 -18.27 12.27 17.56
N ALA A 424 -17.83 12.40 16.30
CA ALA A 424 -17.92 13.68 15.60
C ALA A 424 -19.39 14.08 15.43
N PRO A 425 -19.76 15.32 15.81
CA PRO A 425 -21.12 15.78 15.64
C PRO A 425 -21.50 15.79 14.16
N PRO A 426 -22.78 15.59 13.83
CA PRO A 426 -23.26 15.64 12.46
C PRO A 426 -22.86 16.96 11.80
N CYS A 427 -22.31 16.88 10.60
CA CYS A 427 -21.97 18.03 9.79
C CYS A 427 -22.45 17.84 8.35
N ARG A 428 -22.50 18.92 7.60
CA ARG A 428 -22.76 18.91 6.17
C ARG A 428 -21.46 19.11 5.40
N LEU A 429 -21.26 18.31 4.39
CA LEU A 429 -20.18 18.47 3.42
C LEU A 429 -20.71 19.22 2.21
N SER A 430 -19.99 20.25 1.77
CA SER A 430 -20.21 20.91 0.49
C SER A 430 -18.99 20.68 -0.39
N LEU A 431 -19.17 20.07 -1.55
CA LEU A 431 -18.12 19.81 -2.54
C LEU A 431 -18.37 20.65 -3.79
N GLN A 432 -17.43 21.53 -4.12
CA GLN A 432 -17.49 22.37 -5.30
C GLN A 432 -16.39 22.06 -6.29
N PRO A 433 -16.71 21.50 -7.47
CA PRO A 433 -15.75 21.30 -8.56
C PRO A 433 -15.22 22.63 -9.13
N PRO A 434 -14.06 22.63 -9.84
CA PRO A 434 -13.59 23.78 -10.61
C PRO A 434 -14.59 24.23 -11.68
N GLY A 435 -14.54 25.52 -12.04
CA GLY A 435 -15.44 26.10 -13.06
C GLY A 435 -16.77 26.63 -12.53
N GLY A 436 -17.02 26.58 -11.22
CA GLY A 436 -18.23 27.10 -10.60
C GLY A 436 -19.46 26.19 -10.78
N GLY A 437 -20.60 26.66 -10.33
CA GLY A 437 -21.87 25.93 -10.31
C GLY A 437 -22.36 25.63 -8.90
N ALA A 438 -23.52 24.99 -8.77
CA ALA A 438 -24.03 24.59 -7.47
C ALA A 438 -23.14 23.48 -6.87
N PRO A 439 -22.73 23.61 -5.60
CA PRO A 439 -21.99 22.55 -4.93
C PRO A 439 -22.88 21.32 -4.72
N LEU A 440 -22.23 20.17 -4.55
CA LEU A 440 -22.90 19.00 -3.98
C LEU A 440 -22.92 19.16 -2.47
N GLU A 441 -24.10 19.10 -1.88
CA GLU A 441 -24.27 19.12 -0.43
C GLU A 441 -24.71 17.75 0.08
N ILE A 442 -24.02 17.25 1.09
CA ILE A 442 -24.25 15.93 1.70
C ILE A 442 -24.41 16.10 3.19
N ASP A 443 -25.49 15.53 3.74
CA ASP A 443 -25.64 15.34 5.18
C ASP A 443 -24.86 14.09 5.61
N LEU A 444 -23.79 14.29 6.36
CA LEU A 444 -22.92 13.20 6.82
C LEU A 444 -23.48 12.42 8.03
N SER A 445 -24.67 12.72 8.49
CA SER A 445 -25.37 11.89 9.49
C SER A 445 -25.81 10.53 8.92
N GLN A 446 -25.89 10.42 7.58
CA GLN A 446 -26.34 9.22 6.87
C GLN A 446 -25.31 8.77 5.84
N ASP A 447 -25.40 7.49 5.43
CA ASP A 447 -24.62 6.99 4.31
C ASP A 447 -25.15 7.59 2.99
N TRP A 448 -24.22 7.92 2.09
CA TRP A 448 -24.52 8.58 0.84
C TRP A 448 -23.67 8.05 -0.31
N LEU A 449 -24.26 7.96 -1.51
CA LEU A 449 -23.58 7.52 -2.72
C LEU A 449 -24.11 8.31 -3.92
N GLY A 450 -23.23 8.92 -4.71
CA GLY A 450 -23.66 9.68 -5.91
C GLY A 450 -22.51 10.47 -6.56
N ALA A 451 -22.89 11.46 -7.37
CA ALA A 451 -21.98 12.35 -8.09
C ALA A 451 -22.35 13.81 -7.88
N PRO A 452 -21.39 14.76 -7.99
CA PRO A 452 -21.67 16.18 -7.98
C PRO A 452 -22.67 16.58 -9.09
N PRO A 453 -23.54 17.57 -8.86
CA PRO A 453 -24.40 18.10 -9.92
C PRO A 453 -23.59 18.48 -11.18
N ARG A 454 -24.10 18.14 -12.34
CA ARG A 454 -23.47 18.36 -13.66
C ARG A 454 -22.23 17.50 -13.96
N LEU A 455 -21.81 16.63 -13.05
CA LEU A 455 -20.79 15.61 -13.33
C LEU A 455 -21.46 14.25 -13.47
N LEU A 456 -20.91 13.45 -14.36
CA LEU A 456 -21.30 12.05 -14.50
C LEU A 456 -20.62 11.22 -13.40
N PRO A 457 -21.18 10.11 -12.94
CA PRO A 457 -20.46 9.17 -12.05
C PRO A 457 -19.12 8.70 -12.63
N ALA A 458 -19.00 8.63 -13.97
CA ALA A 458 -17.72 8.33 -14.62
C ALA A 458 -16.70 9.48 -14.54
N GLN A 459 -17.08 10.67 -14.12
CA GLN A 459 -16.16 11.81 -13.92
C GLN A 459 -15.82 12.02 -12.45
N CYS A 460 -16.77 11.82 -11.55
CA CYS A 460 -16.56 11.93 -10.12
C CYS A 460 -17.63 11.14 -9.38
N VAL A 461 -17.20 10.43 -8.36
CA VAL A 461 -18.09 9.74 -7.42
C VAL A 461 -17.73 10.11 -6.00
N VAL A 462 -18.75 10.26 -5.16
CA VAL A 462 -18.60 10.51 -3.73
C VAL A 462 -19.33 9.41 -2.98
N VAL A 463 -18.68 8.86 -1.97
CA VAL A 463 -19.26 7.85 -1.08
C VAL A 463 -19.04 8.28 0.35
N SER A 464 -20.09 8.38 1.15
CA SER A 464 -20.01 8.57 2.59
C SER A 464 -20.55 7.33 3.29
N GLN A 465 -19.73 6.67 4.08
CA GLN A 465 -20.09 5.42 4.72
C GLN A 465 -19.54 5.31 6.14
N ARG A 466 -20.29 4.65 7.01
CA ARG A 466 -19.84 4.24 8.34
C ARG A 466 -18.94 3.02 8.23
N ARG A 467 -17.76 3.09 8.85
CA ARG A 467 -16.74 2.03 8.82
C ARG A 467 -16.42 1.54 10.23
N ARG A 468 -15.95 0.31 10.37
CA ARG A 468 -15.44 -0.20 11.66
C ARG A 468 -14.20 0.59 12.08
N GLY A 469 -14.09 0.94 13.34
CA GLY A 469 -12.90 1.54 13.94
C GLY A 469 -11.88 0.48 14.39
N ALA A 470 -10.71 0.95 14.82
CA ALA A 470 -9.62 0.08 15.28
C ALA A 470 -9.97 -0.70 16.56
N VAL A 471 -10.78 -0.10 17.43
CA VAL A 471 -11.27 -0.76 18.64
C VAL A 471 -12.57 -1.50 18.33
N ALA A 472 -12.67 -2.75 18.77
CA ALA A 472 -13.87 -3.55 18.58
C ALA A 472 -15.12 -2.82 19.11
N GLY A 473 -16.15 -2.76 18.28
CA GLY A 473 -17.41 -2.05 18.60
C GLY A 473 -17.38 -0.54 18.35
N THR A 474 -16.24 0.04 17.99
CA THR A 474 -16.18 1.46 17.59
C THR A 474 -16.41 1.60 16.07
N TRP A 475 -16.80 2.80 15.69
CA TRP A 475 -17.08 3.15 14.30
C TRP A 475 -16.46 4.49 13.96
N GLN A 476 -16.32 4.75 12.69
CA GLN A 476 -15.85 5.99 12.12
C GLN A 476 -16.56 6.22 10.79
N ARG A 477 -16.56 7.45 10.29
CA ARG A 477 -17.12 7.75 8.97
C ARG A 477 -15.99 8.03 7.99
N GLN A 478 -16.02 7.35 6.86
CA GLN A 478 -15.18 7.62 5.71
C GLN A 478 -16.01 8.34 4.65
N VAL A 479 -15.47 9.43 4.10
CA VAL A 479 -15.97 10.03 2.86
C VAL A 479 -14.92 9.88 1.80
N LEU A 480 -15.19 9.12 0.76
CA LEU A 480 -14.35 8.97 -0.42
C LEU A 480 -14.84 9.91 -1.51
N ILE A 481 -13.92 10.67 -2.11
CA ILE A 481 -14.15 11.46 -3.31
C ILE A 481 -13.18 10.95 -4.37
N GLU A 482 -13.68 10.19 -5.34
CA GLU A 482 -12.91 9.66 -6.46
C GLU A 482 -13.17 10.50 -7.70
N VAL A 483 -12.11 10.93 -8.37
CA VAL A 483 -12.17 11.78 -9.57
C VAL A 483 -11.44 11.09 -10.72
N ALA A 484 -12.11 10.97 -11.85
CA ALA A 484 -11.59 10.40 -13.09
C ALA A 484 -10.33 11.13 -13.59
N PRO A 485 -9.56 10.52 -14.50
CA PRO A 485 -8.46 11.20 -15.17
C PRO A 485 -8.85 12.56 -15.72
N THR A 486 -7.99 13.57 -15.50
CA THR A 486 -8.17 14.92 -16.04
C THR A 486 -7.60 15.08 -17.46
N GLN A 487 -6.94 14.05 -17.98
CA GLN A 487 -6.54 13.96 -19.38
C GLN A 487 -7.79 13.83 -20.27
N GLY A 488 -7.89 14.61 -21.32
CA GLY A 488 -8.99 14.51 -22.29
C GLY A 488 -9.13 13.10 -22.89
N PRO A 489 -10.28 12.76 -23.46
CA PRO A 489 -10.47 11.47 -24.12
C PRO A 489 -9.43 11.31 -25.22
N ASP A 490 -8.87 10.12 -25.34
CA ASP A 490 -8.08 9.73 -26.50
C ASP A 490 -9.00 9.52 -27.71
N ALA A 491 -8.41 9.30 -28.89
CA ALA A 491 -9.16 9.09 -30.14
C ALA A 491 -10.13 7.89 -30.10
N ALA A 492 -10.10 7.08 -29.05
CA ALA A 492 -10.96 5.89 -28.87
C ALA A 492 -12.27 6.16 -28.11
N GLY A 493 -12.56 7.43 -27.74
CA GLY A 493 -13.85 7.79 -27.14
C GLY A 493 -14.07 7.34 -25.71
N SER A 494 -12.99 7.18 -24.93
CA SER A 494 -13.05 6.87 -23.49
C SER A 494 -13.86 7.90 -22.69
N ALA A 495 -14.26 7.55 -21.49
CA ALA A 495 -15.09 8.37 -20.59
C ALA A 495 -14.63 9.85 -20.52
N PRO A 496 -15.55 10.81 -20.38
CA PRO A 496 -15.22 12.23 -20.38
C PRO A 496 -14.24 12.59 -19.26
N ALA A 497 -13.30 13.49 -19.56
CA ALA A 497 -12.33 13.95 -18.57
C ALA A 497 -13.03 14.66 -17.41
N ALA A 498 -12.49 14.44 -16.21
CA ALA A 498 -12.90 15.23 -15.07
C ALA A 498 -12.29 16.65 -15.12
N PRO A 499 -12.92 17.65 -14.49
CA PRO A 499 -12.38 18.99 -14.45
C PRO A 499 -11.10 19.05 -13.60
N ALA A 500 -10.01 19.55 -14.21
CA ALA A 500 -8.77 19.88 -13.52
C ALA A 500 -8.87 21.22 -12.80
N GLY A 501 -8.08 21.45 -11.78
CA GLY A 501 -8.02 22.69 -11.02
C GLY A 501 -8.29 22.50 -9.54
N VAL A 502 -8.79 23.57 -8.91
CA VAL A 502 -9.03 23.58 -7.46
C VAL A 502 -10.45 23.15 -7.14
N TRP A 503 -10.57 22.01 -6.47
CA TRP A 503 -11.80 21.54 -5.84
C TRP A 503 -11.86 22.11 -4.43
N ARG A 504 -13.05 22.51 -3.96
CA ARG A 504 -13.25 23.05 -2.61
C ARG A 504 -14.14 22.11 -1.80
N ILE A 505 -13.62 21.70 -0.67
CA ILE A 505 -14.30 20.83 0.28
C ILE A 505 -14.58 21.65 1.52
N THR A 506 -15.86 21.91 1.81
CA THR A 506 -16.26 22.72 2.96
C THR A 506 -17.05 21.87 3.95
N LEU A 507 -16.62 21.86 5.19
CA LEU A 507 -17.35 21.25 6.29
C LEU A 507 -18.13 22.32 7.06
N MET A 508 -19.42 22.08 7.24
CA MET A 508 -20.35 22.96 7.92
C MET A 508 -20.95 22.22 9.11
N PRO A 509 -20.53 22.54 10.35
CA PRO A 509 -21.13 21.94 11.54
C PRO A 509 -22.57 22.41 11.71
N GLN A 510 -23.38 21.65 12.44
CA GLN A 510 -24.70 22.10 12.85
C GLN A 510 -24.60 23.27 13.84
N ALA A 511 -25.66 24.05 13.92
CA ALA A 511 -25.74 25.23 14.80
C ALA A 511 -25.35 24.88 16.24
N GLY A 512 -24.42 25.64 16.81
CA GLY A 512 -23.95 25.45 18.19
C GLY A 512 -22.93 24.31 18.37
N GLN A 513 -22.56 23.59 17.29
CA GLN A 513 -21.58 22.51 17.34
C GLN A 513 -20.27 22.91 16.67
N ARG A 514 -19.18 22.24 17.05
CA ARG A 514 -17.86 22.40 16.46
C ARG A 514 -17.50 21.16 15.65
N VAL A 515 -16.82 21.35 14.52
CA VAL A 515 -16.23 20.23 13.79
C VAL A 515 -15.13 19.64 14.68
N GLN A 516 -15.19 18.36 15.01
CA GLN A 516 -14.05 17.66 15.60
C GLN A 516 -12.95 17.48 14.52
N PRO A 517 -11.70 17.23 14.91
CA PRO A 517 -10.61 17.02 13.94
C PRO A 517 -10.99 15.97 12.90
N VAL A 518 -10.99 16.38 11.64
CA VAL A 518 -11.20 15.50 10.47
C VAL A 518 -9.91 15.39 9.71
N HIS A 519 -9.43 14.19 9.50
CA HIS A 519 -8.24 13.94 8.72
C HIS A 519 -8.60 13.78 7.25
N ALA A 520 -7.89 14.51 6.39
CA ALA A 520 -8.01 14.43 4.94
C ALA A 520 -6.72 13.89 4.35
N TYR A 521 -6.84 12.87 3.50
CA TYR A 521 -5.71 12.28 2.77
C TYR A 521 -6.00 12.30 1.28
N THR A 522 -4.95 12.50 0.46
CA THR A 522 -5.07 12.40 -1.00
C THR A 522 -3.99 11.50 -1.58
N CYS A 523 -4.29 10.83 -2.68
CA CYS A 523 -3.43 9.80 -3.24
C CYS A 523 -2.13 10.36 -3.84
N TRP A 524 -1.13 9.49 -3.85
CA TRP A 524 0.18 9.77 -4.41
C TRP A 524 0.21 9.51 -5.93
N GLY A 525 0.80 10.44 -6.66
CA GLY A 525 1.16 10.27 -8.07
C GLY A 525 2.68 10.31 -8.23
N GLY A 526 3.40 9.43 -7.52
CA GLY A 526 4.86 9.48 -7.46
C GLY A 526 5.56 8.89 -8.68
N GLN A 527 6.88 9.14 -8.77
CA GLN A 527 7.75 8.59 -9.81
C GLN A 527 8.41 7.30 -9.30
N ASN A 528 8.27 6.22 -10.06
CA ASN A 528 8.99 4.98 -9.82
C ASN A 528 10.13 4.84 -10.83
N PRO A 529 11.37 4.62 -10.37
CA PRO A 529 12.51 4.44 -11.25
C PRO A 529 12.32 3.29 -12.24
N GLY A 530 12.58 3.57 -13.51
CA GLY A 530 12.45 2.57 -14.56
C GLY A 530 11.03 2.34 -15.08
N VAL A 531 10.05 3.06 -14.56
CA VAL A 531 8.65 2.96 -14.98
C VAL A 531 8.18 4.30 -15.55
N PRO A 532 7.59 4.34 -16.75
CA PRO A 532 7.02 5.58 -17.30
C PRO A 532 5.90 6.08 -16.40
N GLN A 533 5.99 7.33 -15.96
CA GLN A 533 4.98 7.93 -15.12
C GLN A 533 3.72 8.25 -15.93
N ARG A 534 2.55 7.91 -15.41
CA ARG A 534 1.26 8.23 -16.01
C ARG A 534 0.32 8.97 -15.05
N ALA A 535 0.60 8.89 -13.76
CA ALA A 535 -0.12 9.62 -12.71
C ALA A 535 0.66 10.88 -12.31
N GLN A 536 -0.06 11.94 -11.99
CA GLN A 536 0.50 13.18 -11.44
C GLN A 536 -0.01 13.36 -10.00
N ALA A 537 0.86 13.87 -9.12
CA ALA A 537 0.52 14.07 -7.73
C ALA A 537 -0.57 15.12 -7.55
N THR A 538 -1.58 14.80 -6.76
CA THR A 538 -2.54 15.75 -6.20
C THR A 538 -2.03 16.30 -4.87
N ARG A 539 -2.57 17.43 -4.43
CA ARG A 539 -2.16 18.04 -3.16
C ARG A 539 -3.22 18.98 -2.60
N PHE A 540 -3.18 19.18 -1.32
CA PHE A 540 -3.89 20.27 -0.68
C PHE A 540 -3.13 21.58 -0.85
N ILE A 541 -3.86 22.69 -0.98
CA ILE A 541 -3.27 24.02 -1.10
C ILE A 541 -3.06 24.58 0.30
N ALA A 542 -1.80 24.88 0.62
CA ALA A 542 -1.39 25.56 1.85
C ALA A 542 -0.82 26.92 1.51
N PRO A 543 -0.74 27.86 2.48
CA PRO A 543 0.05 29.04 2.35
C PRO A 543 1.51 28.72 1.96
N PRO A 544 2.27 29.67 1.37
CA PRO A 544 3.68 29.49 1.11
C PRO A 544 4.47 29.13 2.38
N ASP A 545 5.59 28.42 2.22
CA ASP A 545 6.44 28.03 3.34
C ASP A 545 6.86 29.25 4.16
N GLY A 546 6.79 29.14 5.49
CA GLY A 546 7.09 30.24 6.43
C GLY A 546 5.92 31.19 6.70
N VAL A 547 4.80 31.06 5.98
CA VAL A 547 3.56 31.79 6.29
C VAL A 547 2.72 30.94 7.25
N PRO A 548 2.36 31.45 8.45
CA PRO A 548 1.52 30.71 9.37
C PRO A 548 0.18 30.32 8.74
N GLN A 549 -0.25 29.09 8.94
CA GLN A 549 -1.59 28.66 8.57
C GLN A 549 -2.56 29.17 9.64
N THR A 550 -3.32 30.18 9.27
CA THR A 550 -4.33 30.79 10.17
C THR A 550 -5.70 30.34 9.70
N GLY A 551 -6.40 29.58 10.52
CA GLY A 551 -7.77 29.13 10.17
C GLY A 551 -8.04 27.70 10.61
N PRO A 552 -9.24 27.20 10.27
CA PRO A 552 -9.70 25.90 10.73
C PRO A 552 -9.15 24.73 9.91
N VAL A 553 -8.19 24.94 9.01
CA VAL A 553 -7.58 23.90 8.17
C VAL A 553 -6.07 24.02 8.27
N GLU A 554 -5.42 22.90 8.57
CA GLU A 554 -3.97 22.78 8.58
C GLU A 554 -3.54 21.72 7.57
N VAL A 555 -2.73 22.10 6.57
CA VAL A 555 -2.04 21.17 5.68
C VAL A 555 -0.70 20.84 6.32
N THR A 556 -0.49 19.59 6.69
CA THR A 556 0.63 19.19 7.54
C THR A 556 1.33 17.94 7.04
N GLY A 557 2.63 17.84 7.28
CA GLY A 557 3.39 16.62 7.09
C GLY A 557 3.29 15.65 8.27
N SER A 558 2.83 16.12 9.43
CA SER A 558 2.54 15.26 10.58
C SER A 558 1.35 14.34 10.25
N GLY A 559 1.45 13.05 10.57
CA GLY A 559 0.41 12.06 10.21
C GLY A 559 0.39 11.66 8.73
N SER A 560 1.44 12.01 7.96
CA SER A 560 1.59 11.63 6.55
C SER A 560 2.22 10.25 6.34
N ILE A 561 2.42 9.48 7.40
CA ILE A 561 2.92 8.09 7.31
C ILE A 561 2.01 7.24 6.42
N LEU A 562 2.55 6.24 5.73
CA LEU A 562 1.73 5.39 4.86
C LEU A 562 0.60 4.69 5.63
N GLY A 563 -0.62 4.79 5.11
CA GLY A 563 -1.80 4.14 5.68
C GLY A 563 -1.78 2.60 5.57
N SER A 564 -0.95 2.05 4.70
CA SER A 564 -0.90 0.61 4.41
C SER A 564 -0.21 -0.25 5.47
N GLY A 565 -0.03 0.17 6.68
CA GLY A 565 0.61 -0.69 7.69
C GLY A 565 0.99 0.04 8.96
N CYS A 566 0.71 1.33 9.04
CA CYS A 566 1.11 2.13 10.20
C CYS A 566 0.38 1.74 11.49
N GLY A 567 -0.80 1.15 11.39
CA GLY A 567 -1.60 0.68 12.52
C GLY A 567 -1.56 -0.82 12.77
N SER A 568 -0.79 -1.58 11.98
CA SER A 568 -0.66 -3.04 12.11
C SER A 568 0.11 -3.47 13.36
N SER A 569 0.20 -4.79 13.59
CA SER A 569 0.81 -5.42 14.77
C SER A 569 2.32 -5.16 14.91
N ASN A 570 2.89 -5.65 16.02
CA ASN A 570 4.33 -5.55 16.31
C ASN A 570 5.25 -6.32 15.36
N LEU A 571 4.72 -7.09 14.44
CA LEU A 571 5.50 -7.76 13.39
C LEU A 571 5.58 -6.93 12.10
N VAL A 572 4.98 -5.75 12.11
CA VAL A 572 5.02 -4.77 11.02
C VAL A 572 5.70 -3.50 11.50
N TRP A 573 6.75 -3.09 10.82
CA TRP A 573 7.64 -2.01 11.21
C TRP A 573 7.68 -0.93 10.15
N MET A 574 7.58 0.33 10.56
CA MET A 574 7.70 1.48 9.66
C MET A 574 9.09 2.11 9.77
N ALA A 575 9.75 2.36 8.65
CA ALA A 575 11.10 2.93 8.61
C ALA A 575 11.13 4.31 7.93
N GLY A 576 11.56 5.31 8.66
CA GLY A 576 11.75 6.69 8.19
C GLY A 576 13.20 7.01 7.83
N GLY A 577 13.40 8.13 7.17
CA GLY A 577 14.69 8.52 6.62
C GLY A 577 15.33 9.75 7.21
N TYR A 578 16.67 9.75 7.32
CA TYR A 578 17.44 10.90 7.71
C TYR A 578 18.71 11.10 6.85
N GLU A 579 19.33 12.28 6.92
CA GLU A 579 20.61 12.60 6.27
C GLU A 579 21.79 11.95 7.02
N ARG A 580 22.60 11.17 6.30
CA ARG A 580 23.71 10.42 6.89
C ARG A 580 24.81 11.31 7.45
N TRP A 581 25.12 12.40 6.76
CA TRP A 581 26.20 13.32 7.13
C TRP A 581 25.69 14.65 7.65
N GLY A 582 26.45 15.27 8.53
CA GLY A 582 26.11 16.52 9.12
C GLY A 582 25.33 16.39 10.41
N LYS A 583 24.18 17.03 10.49
CA LYS A 583 23.38 17.09 11.72
C LYS A 583 22.38 15.94 11.88
N HIS A 584 22.41 14.95 11.00
CA HIS A 584 21.44 13.84 10.96
C HIS A 584 19.99 14.33 10.96
N LEU A 585 19.72 15.34 10.14
CA LEU A 585 18.38 15.91 10.01
C LEU A 585 17.47 14.89 9.34
N ARG A 586 16.19 14.89 9.71
CA ARG A 586 15.17 14.15 8.99
C ARG A 586 15.20 14.52 7.51
N SER A 587 15.14 13.53 6.64
CA SER A 587 14.96 13.79 5.21
C SER A 587 13.63 14.50 4.99
N ARG A 588 13.63 15.64 4.30
CA ARG A 588 12.46 16.54 4.18
C ARG A 588 11.18 15.87 3.71
N TYR A 589 11.32 14.85 2.87
CA TYR A 589 10.19 14.07 2.35
C TYR A 589 9.73 12.97 3.31
N SER A 590 10.56 12.57 4.28
CA SER A 590 10.26 11.41 5.13
C SER A 590 8.99 11.64 5.93
N SER A 591 7.98 10.83 5.64
CA SER A 591 6.72 10.83 6.37
C SER A 591 6.92 10.40 7.81
N GLY A 592 6.08 10.91 8.69
CA GLY A 592 6.11 10.63 10.13
C GLY A 592 4.88 11.19 10.81
N GLY A 593 4.88 11.11 12.13
CA GLY A 593 3.77 11.59 12.96
C GLY A 593 2.64 10.58 13.11
N GLY A 594 1.81 10.82 14.13
CA GLY A 594 0.93 9.88 14.78
C GLY A 594 -0.01 9.09 13.89
N VAL A 595 -0.22 7.88 14.31
CA VAL A 595 -1.33 7.02 13.86
C VAL A 595 -2.62 7.63 14.39
N ARG A 596 -3.61 7.82 13.54
CA ARG A 596 -4.93 8.35 13.94
C ARG A 596 -5.58 7.37 14.91
N GLY A 597 -6.00 7.82 16.08
CA GLY A 597 -6.60 6.97 17.10
C GLY A 597 -5.62 6.21 18.01
N GLY A 598 -4.32 6.25 17.74
CA GLY A 598 -3.25 6.07 18.71
C GLY A 598 -3.08 4.72 19.38
N LYS A 599 -3.52 3.59 18.80
CA LYS A 599 -3.21 2.30 19.45
C LYS A 599 -3.03 1.18 18.44
N ARG A 600 -1.81 0.89 18.08
CA ARG A 600 -1.46 -0.52 17.95
C ARG A 600 -1.82 -1.20 19.28
N ALA A 601 -2.50 -2.35 19.24
CA ALA A 601 -2.62 -3.20 20.39
C ALA A 601 -1.20 -3.66 20.75
N ALA A 602 -0.53 -2.89 21.64
CA ALA A 602 0.79 -3.25 22.10
C ALA A 602 0.69 -4.56 22.91
N PRO A 603 1.59 -5.54 22.71
CA PRO A 603 1.82 -6.53 23.74
C PRO A 603 2.19 -5.79 25.03
N LEU A 604 1.75 -6.31 26.14
CA LEU A 604 2.00 -5.76 27.47
C LEU A 604 3.35 -5.05 27.58
N GLY A 605 3.34 -3.74 27.75
CA GLY A 605 4.52 -2.94 28.08
C GLY A 605 5.19 -2.17 26.93
N VAL A 606 4.67 -2.21 25.69
CA VAL A 606 5.19 -1.38 24.60
C VAL A 606 4.25 -0.20 24.36
N PRO A 607 4.74 1.04 24.31
CA PRO A 607 3.90 2.20 24.00
C PRO A 607 3.32 2.11 22.59
N PRO A 608 2.15 2.71 22.33
CA PRO A 608 1.56 2.76 21.00
C PRO A 608 2.54 3.40 20.01
N HIS A 609 2.58 2.86 18.79
CA HIS A 609 3.39 3.45 17.73
C HIS A 609 2.76 4.77 17.26
N LEU A 610 3.50 5.85 17.41
CA LEU A 610 3.06 7.19 17.04
C LEU A 610 3.77 7.72 15.78
N GLY A 611 4.53 6.87 15.08
CA GLY A 611 5.30 7.28 13.91
C GLY A 611 6.15 6.16 13.32
N ALA A 612 7.26 6.51 12.67
CA ALA A 612 8.22 5.53 12.19
C ALA A 612 8.91 4.82 13.38
N ASP A 613 8.94 3.49 13.33
CA ASP A 613 9.56 2.65 14.38
C ASP A 613 11.09 2.75 14.35
N TRP A 614 11.63 2.92 13.13
CA TRP A 614 13.06 2.94 12.86
C TRP A 614 13.43 4.11 11.99
N LEU A 615 14.64 4.63 12.15
CA LEU A 615 15.24 5.62 11.26
C LEU A 615 16.55 5.08 10.70
N ALA A 616 16.73 5.20 9.37
CA ALA A 616 17.97 4.87 8.70
C ALA A 616 18.39 5.99 7.73
N PRO A 617 19.67 6.05 7.34
CA PRO A 617 20.10 6.99 6.31
C PRO A 617 19.38 6.75 5.00
N THR A 618 18.81 7.79 4.40
CA THR A 618 18.18 7.74 3.08
C THR A 618 18.75 8.78 2.14
N GLU A 619 19.61 9.65 2.66
CA GLU A 619 20.39 10.64 1.93
C GLU A 619 21.80 10.76 2.51
N GLN A 620 22.77 11.15 1.69
CA GLN A 620 24.12 11.48 2.19
C GLN A 620 24.09 12.79 2.97
N SER A 621 23.58 13.84 2.33
CA SER A 621 23.38 15.17 2.90
C SER A 621 22.49 16.00 1.98
N SER A 622 22.08 17.19 2.42
CA SER A 622 21.38 18.17 1.58
C SER A 622 22.18 18.59 0.34
N ALA A 623 23.52 18.65 0.45
CA ALA A 623 24.40 18.99 -0.68
C ALA A 623 24.68 17.82 -1.63
N LEU A 624 24.53 16.58 -1.16
CA LEU A 624 24.70 15.36 -1.94
C LEU A 624 23.50 14.45 -1.70
N PRO A 625 22.35 14.73 -2.34
CA PRO A 625 21.13 13.98 -2.10
C PRO A 625 21.20 12.55 -2.61
N GLY A 626 20.51 11.66 -1.90
CA GLY A 626 20.40 10.25 -2.21
C GLY A 626 21.60 9.41 -1.81
N LEU A 627 21.36 8.10 -1.71
CA LEU A 627 22.36 7.08 -1.47
C LEU A 627 22.85 6.48 -2.79
N LEU A 628 24.06 5.93 -2.78
CA LEU A 628 24.58 5.16 -3.91
C LEU A 628 23.94 3.77 -3.92
N MET A 629 23.33 3.41 -5.05
CA MET A 629 22.54 2.20 -5.24
C MET A 629 23.11 1.32 -6.33
N LEU A 630 22.72 0.03 -6.33
CA LEU A 630 22.98 -0.86 -7.46
C LEU A 630 22.21 -0.37 -8.69
N GLY A 631 22.86 -0.35 -9.85
CA GLY A 631 22.15 -0.37 -11.10
C GLY A 631 21.68 -1.79 -11.43
N THR A 632 20.89 -1.94 -12.47
CA THR A 632 20.44 -3.27 -12.93
C THR A 632 21.52 -4.05 -13.65
N ARG A 633 22.72 -3.49 -13.79
CA ARG A 633 23.93 -4.10 -14.36
C ARG A 633 25.10 -3.88 -13.42
N SER A 634 25.95 -4.87 -13.30
CA SER A 634 27.09 -4.90 -12.35
C SER A 634 28.03 -3.70 -12.47
N ALA A 635 28.19 -3.16 -13.67
CA ALA A 635 29.02 -1.99 -13.91
C ALA A 635 28.30 -0.65 -13.69
N SER A 636 26.99 -0.66 -13.40
CA SER A 636 26.21 0.55 -13.24
C SER A 636 25.88 0.84 -11.77
N ARG A 637 25.82 2.13 -11.47
CA ARG A 637 25.40 2.66 -10.19
C ARG A 637 24.42 3.79 -10.46
N SER A 638 23.55 4.05 -9.51
CA SER A 638 22.62 5.16 -9.54
C SER A 638 22.50 5.78 -8.15
N ARG A 639 21.92 6.96 -8.08
CA ARG A 639 21.55 7.57 -6.80
C ARG A 639 20.05 7.59 -6.65
N GLY A 640 19.59 7.20 -5.47
CA GLY A 640 18.20 7.22 -5.10
C GLY A 640 18.00 7.85 -3.73
N ARG A 641 16.83 8.43 -3.51
CA ARG A 641 16.38 8.96 -2.22
C ARG A 641 14.94 8.50 -1.95
N GLY A 642 14.62 8.28 -0.70
CA GLY A 642 13.29 7.82 -0.29
C GLY A 642 13.36 6.96 0.96
N THR A 643 12.28 6.93 1.73
CA THR A 643 12.15 6.07 2.91
C THR A 643 12.21 4.58 2.57
N SER A 644 11.98 4.22 1.29
CA SER A 644 12.23 2.89 0.73
C SER A 644 13.65 2.37 0.96
N PHE A 645 14.58 3.22 1.34
CA PHE A 645 15.96 2.82 1.64
C PHE A 645 16.21 2.63 3.13
N ALA A 646 15.30 3.07 3.97
CA ALA A 646 15.34 2.82 5.40
C ALA A 646 14.89 1.40 5.75
N ALA A 647 13.79 0.95 5.17
CA ALA A 647 13.20 -0.36 5.45
C ALA A 647 14.17 -1.54 5.21
N PRO A 648 14.90 -1.65 4.08
CA PRO A 648 15.84 -2.74 3.86
C PRO A 648 17.03 -2.73 4.82
N GLN A 649 17.47 -1.55 5.29
CA GLN A 649 18.53 -1.46 6.29
C GLN A 649 18.05 -1.98 7.64
N ALA A 650 16.84 -1.61 8.08
CA ALA A 650 16.22 -2.12 9.29
C ALA A 650 15.98 -3.65 9.21
N ALA A 651 15.42 -4.14 8.12
CA ALA A 651 15.16 -5.56 7.88
C ALA A 651 16.43 -6.42 7.96
N ARG A 652 17.50 -5.96 7.33
CA ARG A 652 18.80 -6.63 7.37
C ARG A 652 19.38 -6.69 8.77
N GLN A 653 19.34 -5.59 9.52
CA GLN A 653 19.85 -5.54 10.89
C GLN A 653 19.02 -6.38 11.85
N TRP A 654 17.71 -6.43 11.63
CA TRP A 654 16.84 -7.30 12.41
C TRP A 654 17.24 -8.77 12.22
N LEU A 655 17.38 -9.24 10.98
CA LEU A 655 17.76 -10.64 10.70
C LEU A 655 19.17 -10.97 11.21
N ALA A 656 20.06 -9.98 11.24
CA ALA A 656 21.41 -10.11 11.79
C ALA A 656 21.44 -10.14 13.33
N GLY A 657 20.31 -9.91 14.00
CA GLY A 657 20.24 -9.80 15.47
C GLY A 657 20.92 -8.55 16.04
N THR A 658 21.23 -7.57 15.21
CA THR A 658 21.91 -6.32 15.59
C THR A 658 20.94 -5.17 15.83
N LEU A 659 19.68 -5.32 15.43
CA LEU A 659 18.63 -4.36 15.72
C LEU A 659 18.21 -4.50 17.18
N THR A 660 18.74 -3.65 18.04
CA THR A 660 18.44 -3.70 19.47
C THR A 660 17.10 -3.05 19.75
N THR A 661 16.28 -3.71 20.56
CA THR A 661 14.98 -3.20 21.04
C THR A 661 15.14 -2.12 22.12
N GLN A 662 16.38 -1.85 22.59
CA GLN A 662 16.65 -0.79 23.54
C GLN A 662 17.07 0.48 22.81
N PRO A 663 16.58 1.67 23.23
CA PRO A 663 17.13 2.90 22.75
C PRO A 663 18.64 2.93 23.07
N PRO A 664 19.49 3.47 22.17
CA PRO A 664 20.91 3.65 22.49
C PRO A 664 21.01 4.45 23.79
N PRO A 665 21.98 4.15 24.67
CA PRO A 665 22.19 4.92 25.88
C PRO A 665 22.35 6.38 25.51
N ALA A 666 21.72 7.26 26.30
CA ALA A 666 21.75 8.70 26.08
C ALA A 666 23.19 9.17 25.93
N GLN A 667 23.61 9.42 24.69
CA GLN A 667 24.89 10.08 24.45
C GLN A 667 24.77 11.58 24.76
N PRO A 668 25.85 12.23 25.21
CA PRO A 668 25.82 13.63 25.58
C PRO A 668 25.37 14.47 24.38
N GLN A 669 24.39 15.30 24.62
CA GLN A 669 23.65 16.15 23.69
C GLN A 669 24.55 16.91 22.72
N PRO A 670 24.52 16.68 21.41
CA PRO A 670 24.98 17.68 20.47
C PRO A 670 23.80 18.60 20.15
N GLY A 671 24.00 19.90 20.32
CA GLY A 671 23.20 21.02 19.93
C GLY A 671 21.75 20.92 19.42
N PRO A 672 21.08 22.02 19.06
CA PRO A 672 19.60 22.09 18.87
C PRO A 672 19.00 21.23 17.75
N TYR A 673 19.78 20.38 17.09
CA TYR A 673 19.37 19.44 16.05
C TYR A 673 19.77 17.99 16.38
N SER A 674 19.68 17.63 17.66
CA SER A 674 20.08 16.31 18.16
C SER A 674 19.14 15.19 17.71
N VAL A 675 19.62 13.95 17.86
CA VAL A 675 18.80 12.70 17.79
C VAL A 675 17.52 12.84 18.62
N GLN A 676 17.54 13.59 19.72
CA GLN A 676 16.37 13.86 20.56
C GLN A 676 15.28 14.62 19.78
N ARG A 677 15.63 15.62 18.95
CA ARG A 677 14.65 16.31 18.12
C ARG A 677 14.07 15.41 17.02
N LEU A 678 14.88 14.52 16.45
CA LEU A 678 14.37 13.51 15.54
C LEU A 678 13.42 12.55 16.27
N ARG A 679 13.72 12.16 17.50
CA ARG A 679 12.84 11.37 18.35
C ARG A 679 11.53 12.09 18.63
N ASP A 680 11.60 13.36 18.99
CA ASP A 680 10.42 14.19 19.27
C ASP A 680 9.53 14.35 18.02
N GLU A 681 10.14 14.50 16.83
CA GLU A 681 9.42 14.60 15.55
C GLU A 681 8.80 13.27 15.10
N TYR A 682 9.35 12.13 15.53
CA TYR A 682 8.87 10.78 15.19
C TYR A 682 8.30 10.00 16.39
N ASP A 683 8.05 10.69 17.51
CA ASP A 683 7.57 10.08 18.76
C ASP A 683 8.45 8.89 19.21
N GLU A 684 9.75 9.13 19.35
CA GLU A 684 10.77 8.17 19.78
C GLU A 684 11.08 6.99 18.81
N PRO A 685 11.41 7.23 17.55
CA PRO A 685 11.84 6.15 16.66
C PRO A 685 13.24 5.65 17.06
N ARG A 686 13.51 4.41 16.72
CA ARG A 686 14.83 3.79 16.93
C ARG A 686 15.73 4.05 15.72
N ILE A 687 16.97 4.46 15.96
CA ILE A 687 17.95 4.70 14.91
C ILE A 687 18.64 3.39 14.54
N VAL A 688 18.73 3.11 13.25
CA VAL A 688 19.36 1.93 12.65
C VAL A 688 20.81 2.24 12.28
#